data_45fcd237c361a21fe87d383dae690402
#
_entry.id   45fcd237c361a21fe87d383dae690402
#
_cell.length_a   1.000
_cell.length_b   1.000
_cell.length_c   1.000
_cell.angle_alpha   90.00
_cell.angle_beta   90.00
_cell.angle_gamma   90.00
#
_symmetry.space_group_name_H-M   'P 1'
#
loop_
_entity.id
_entity.type
_entity.pdbx_description
1 polymer ?
#
loop_
_entity_poly.entity_id
_entity_poly.type
_entity_poly.pdbx_seq_one_letter_code
_entity_poly.pdbx_strand_id
1 'polypeptide(L)'
;MQKRSFASRLFVVCALATLIFSAVAIGAPSRAAAATRQLVKLGTTSLRPASASGTGGIAMPEFAGDPESATTPTPLKKRAVDGFPTKPLPDPVVSSSAISATNADLVKTFAGLNHRDQRTANGGNQFSLEPPDQSLCVGNGFVLESVNDVLRVFSAGTGAALTAVKDLNTFYNYPAAIDRSKPAGAARFGPFVTDPVCYFDAPTGKWFHVILTLDVVATTGAFTGGNHLDVAVSKTSDPTGDWNLYSIDATNDGRNGTPVHPNCPCIGDFPHIGADANGIFLTTNEYSFFANGFNGAQLYAISKRGLAAGPATLAFVHLDNLTVAGTPAFTMWPAISPATDYDTRDHGTEYFLSSLAGDGSETGNPTGTDNRIGLWAAKNTESLDRSDPSIQLDRAALASETYTFPPAADQKAGSTPLADCINDNKLTTPFGPGCWQLIFLKKPGPKDVEGRLDSSDSRFLTVTFAAGRVWGALGTGVNVGGQVKAGIAYFVINPKRDLADSVIVKQGYVAVAENNVLYPSIAVTPGGLGIMGMTLTGEHHYPSAAYVHIDAGGTGAIHIASAGVGPQDGFTEYRAFDKNPRPRWGDYGMAVADGATVWIASESTEQSCTFAQYTAGVSATSTGAFGSCGGTRTSLANWATRISQVTP
;
A
#
# COMPACT_ATOMS: atom_id res chain seq x y z
N MET A 1 -43.58 -43.72 62.81
CA MET A 1 -44.29 -42.85 63.77
C MET A 1 -44.77 -41.58 63.10
N GLN A 2 -46.05 -41.44 63.11
CA GLN A 2 -46.89 -40.25 63.01
C GLN A 2 -46.63 -39.21 61.94
N LYS A 3 -47.48 -39.12 60.91
CA LYS A 3 -48.83 -38.57 60.75
C LYS A 3 -48.94 -37.08 61.10
N ARG A 4 -49.25 -36.23 60.07
CA ARG A 4 -50.51 -35.49 59.84
C ARG A 4 -50.22 -34.39 58.83
N SER A 5 -50.83 -34.29 57.69
CA SER A 5 -52.20 -34.04 57.24
C SER A 5 -52.70 -32.57 57.48
N PHE A 6 -53.36 -32.07 56.42
CA PHE A 6 -54.25 -30.92 56.25
C PHE A 6 -53.65 -29.62 55.72
N ALA A 7 -54.22 -28.86 54.84
CA ALA A 7 -55.43 -28.91 54.02
C ALA A 7 -55.40 -27.79 52.97
N SER A 8 -56.15 -27.98 51.93
CA SER A 8 -56.49 -27.07 50.84
C SER A 8 -56.79 -25.63 51.26
N ARG A 9 -56.34 -24.66 50.46
CA ARG A 9 -57.22 -23.51 50.08
C ARG A 9 -56.85 -23.09 48.63
N LEU A 10 -57.90 -23.17 47.83
CA LEU A 10 -58.02 -22.66 46.46
C LEU A 10 -57.98 -21.13 46.50
N PHE A 11 -57.07 -20.53 45.79
CA PHE A 11 -57.15 -19.12 45.39
C PHE A 11 -56.97 -19.04 43.86
N VAL A 12 -58.09 -18.66 43.23
CA VAL A 12 -58.14 -18.22 41.85
C VAL A 12 -57.46 -16.84 41.79
N VAL A 13 -56.36 -16.71 41.09
CA VAL A 13 -55.80 -15.42 40.74
C VAL A 13 -55.76 -15.34 39.23
N CYS A 14 -56.51 -14.41 38.67
CA CYS A 14 -56.48 -14.02 37.27
C CYS A 14 -55.07 -13.62 36.86
N ALA A 15 -54.49 -14.35 35.94
CA ALA A 15 -53.24 -13.92 35.26
C ALA A 15 -53.60 -12.91 34.18
N LEU A 16 -53.37 -11.63 34.44
CA LEU A 16 -53.21 -10.61 33.39
C LEU A 16 -51.91 -10.89 32.66
N ALA A 17 -51.99 -11.40 31.45
CA ALA A 17 -50.85 -11.50 30.55
C ALA A 17 -50.49 -10.10 30.03
N THR A 18 -49.50 -9.45 30.63
CA THR A 18 -48.88 -8.26 30.09
C THR A 18 -47.91 -8.71 28.99
N LEU A 19 -48.30 -8.55 27.73
CA LEU A 19 -47.41 -8.62 26.58
C LEU A 19 -46.43 -7.44 26.67
N ILE A 20 -45.21 -7.72 27.12
CA ILE A 20 -44.07 -6.80 26.96
C ILE A 20 -43.63 -6.92 25.51
N PHE A 21 -44.07 -5.99 24.69
CA PHE A 21 -43.40 -5.72 23.40
C PHE A 21 -42.00 -5.19 23.71
N SER A 22 -41.01 -6.05 23.64
CA SER A 22 -39.62 -5.59 23.52
C SER A 22 -39.48 -4.87 22.16
N ALA A 23 -39.61 -3.55 22.19
CA ALA A 23 -39.17 -2.73 21.08
C ALA A 23 -37.68 -3.00 20.93
N VAL A 24 -37.30 -3.75 19.88
CA VAL A 24 -35.94 -3.75 19.38
C VAL A 24 -35.70 -2.32 18.95
N ALA A 25 -34.97 -1.57 19.76
CA ALA A 25 -34.44 -0.29 19.35
C ALA A 25 -33.51 -0.60 18.15
N ILE A 26 -34.00 -0.34 16.94
CA ILE A 26 -33.13 -0.21 15.78
C ILE A 26 -32.23 0.97 16.14
N GLY A 27 -31.00 0.65 16.59
CA GLY A 27 -30.01 1.66 16.92
C GLY A 27 -29.87 2.57 15.71
N ALA A 28 -30.00 3.87 15.90
CA ALA A 28 -29.62 4.83 14.90
C ALA A 28 -28.19 4.48 14.42
N PRO A 29 -27.88 4.58 13.12
CA PRO A 29 -26.55 4.29 12.63
C PRO A 29 -25.55 5.11 13.44
N SER A 30 -24.56 4.44 14.03
CA SER A 30 -23.53 5.11 14.80
C SER A 30 -22.87 6.14 13.88
N ARG A 31 -22.99 7.42 14.21
CA ARG A 31 -22.26 8.47 13.53
C ARG A 31 -20.78 8.18 13.74
N ALA A 32 -19.97 8.30 12.68
CA ALA A 32 -18.51 8.30 12.81
C ALA A 32 -18.14 9.31 13.90
N ALA A 33 -17.33 8.89 14.87
CA ALA A 33 -16.82 9.81 15.87
C ALA A 33 -15.81 10.74 15.18
N ALA A 34 -15.97 12.04 15.36
CA ALA A 34 -15.07 13.03 14.81
C ALA A 34 -14.40 13.79 15.96
N ALA A 35 -13.09 13.86 15.95
CA ALA A 35 -12.29 14.61 16.93
C ALA A 35 -11.38 15.60 16.22
N THR A 36 -11.32 16.82 16.71
CA THR A 36 -10.31 17.80 16.26
C THR A 36 -9.03 17.58 17.05
N ARG A 37 -7.93 17.34 16.34
CA ARG A 37 -6.58 17.11 16.88
C ARG A 37 -5.61 18.16 16.31
N GLN A 38 -4.40 18.18 16.84
CA GLN A 38 -3.36 19.13 16.42
C GLN A 38 -2.19 18.40 15.75
N LEU A 39 -1.88 18.82 14.54
CA LEU A 39 -0.65 18.50 13.85
C LEU A 39 0.45 19.45 14.35
N VAL A 40 1.61 18.93 14.69
CA VAL A 40 2.74 19.71 15.21
C VAL A 40 3.91 19.62 14.24
N LYS A 41 4.52 20.77 13.95
CA LYS A 41 5.72 20.84 13.12
C LYS A 41 6.93 20.34 13.89
N LEU A 42 7.61 19.31 13.36
CA LEU A 42 8.82 18.73 13.96
C LEU A 42 10.10 19.44 13.53
N GLY A 43 10.12 20.03 12.34
CA GLY A 43 11.32 20.65 11.79
C GLY A 43 11.28 20.87 10.30
N THR A 44 12.45 20.86 9.69
CA THR A 44 12.63 21.00 8.23
C THR A 44 13.71 20.06 7.73
N THR A 45 13.60 19.65 6.48
CA THR A 45 14.58 18.83 5.77
C THR A 45 14.80 19.35 4.35
N SER A 46 15.74 18.76 3.59
CA SER A 46 16.04 19.14 2.22
C SER A 46 16.51 17.94 1.40
N LEU A 47 16.13 17.90 0.13
CA LEU A 47 16.67 16.95 -0.86
C LEU A 47 17.89 17.51 -1.61
N ARG A 48 18.25 18.76 -1.39
CA ARG A 48 19.49 19.30 -1.97
C ARG A 48 20.67 18.49 -1.46
N PRO A 49 21.67 18.16 -2.32
CA PRO A 49 22.84 17.44 -1.87
C PRO A 49 23.48 18.24 -0.71
N ALA A 50 23.56 17.68 0.47
CA ALA A 50 24.63 18.04 1.37
C ALA A 50 25.91 17.75 0.58
N SER A 51 26.88 18.70 0.56
CA SER A 51 28.18 18.54 -0.07
C SER A 51 28.68 17.11 0.10
N ALA A 52 29.00 16.44 -1.01
CA ALA A 52 29.24 15.01 -1.14
C ALA A 52 29.98 14.43 0.07
N SER A 53 29.25 13.74 0.92
CA SER A 53 29.84 12.87 1.92
C SER A 53 30.06 11.52 1.24
N GLY A 54 31.31 11.16 1.11
CA GLY A 54 31.94 9.97 0.66
C GLY A 54 31.13 8.90 -0.09
N THR A 55 31.58 8.55 -1.26
CA THR A 55 31.29 7.28 -1.93
C THR A 55 31.79 6.10 -1.08
N GLY A 56 31.13 5.83 0.02
CA GLY A 56 31.30 4.60 0.77
C GLY A 56 30.66 3.47 -0.04
N GLY A 57 31.48 2.64 -0.70
CA GLY A 57 31.01 1.40 -1.27
C GLY A 57 30.37 0.54 -0.18
N ILE A 58 29.40 -0.30 -0.53
CA ILE A 58 28.79 -1.27 0.39
C ILE A 58 29.93 -2.12 0.99
N ALA A 59 30.23 -1.91 2.27
CA ALA A 59 31.32 -2.61 2.92
C ALA A 59 30.96 -4.07 3.28
N MET A 60 29.65 -4.40 3.26
CA MET A 60 29.14 -5.70 3.69
C MET A 60 28.07 -6.22 2.71
N PRO A 61 28.13 -7.47 2.25
CA PRO A 61 27.02 -8.11 1.56
C PRO A 61 25.81 -8.22 2.50
N GLU A 62 24.62 -8.40 1.93
CA GLU A 62 23.42 -8.74 2.69
C GLU A 62 23.54 -10.16 3.25
N PHE A 63 23.16 -10.34 4.50
CA PHE A 63 23.17 -11.65 5.17
C PHE A 63 21.75 -12.02 5.61
N ALA A 64 21.40 -13.29 5.52
CA ALA A 64 20.22 -13.80 6.20
C ALA A 64 20.40 -13.63 7.71
N GLY A 65 19.61 -12.80 8.33
CA GLY A 65 19.72 -12.40 9.73
C GLY A 65 20.00 -10.92 9.94
N ASP A 66 20.19 -10.17 8.86
CA ASP A 66 19.96 -8.73 8.89
C ASP A 66 18.46 -8.49 9.16
N PRO A 67 18.08 -7.43 9.89
CA PRO A 67 16.66 -7.17 10.22
C PRO A 67 15.74 -7.08 9.01
N GLU A 68 16.24 -6.65 7.85
CA GLU A 68 15.50 -6.61 6.61
C GLU A 68 15.14 -7.98 6.03
N SER A 69 15.92 -9.01 6.33
CA SER A 69 15.59 -10.40 5.98
C SER A 69 14.73 -11.09 7.05
N ALA A 70 14.60 -10.46 8.21
CA ALA A 70 13.63 -10.84 9.20
C ALA A 70 12.34 -10.11 8.84
N THR A 71 11.55 -10.80 8.05
CA THR A 71 10.17 -10.48 7.70
C THR A 71 9.51 -9.34 8.44
N THR A 72 8.68 -8.60 7.70
CA THR A 72 7.52 -7.86 8.20
C THR A 72 7.20 -8.21 9.65
N PRO A 73 6.99 -7.23 10.53
CA PRO A 73 6.48 -7.49 11.87
C PRO A 73 5.45 -8.59 11.79
N THR A 74 5.55 -9.58 12.67
CA THR A 74 4.64 -10.74 12.75
C THR A 74 3.26 -10.32 12.25
N PRO A 75 2.70 -10.94 11.21
CA PRO A 75 1.47 -10.46 10.60
C PRO A 75 0.50 -10.15 11.71
N LEU A 76 0.11 -8.88 11.79
CA LEU A 76 -0.73 -8.37 12.86
C LEU A 76 -1.93 -9.28 12.90
N LYS A 77 -2.13 -9.96 14.01
CA LYS A 77 -3.16 -10.98 14.11
C LYS A 77 -4.50 -10.30 13.96
N LYS A 78 -5.18 -10.61 12.89
CA LYS A 78 -6.44 -10.00 12.49
C LYS A 78 -7.56 -10.40 13.44
N ARG A 79 -8.48 -9.47 13.73
CA ARG A 79 -9.68 -9.76 14.52
C ARG A 79 -10.64 -10.53 13.63
N ALA A 80 -11.02 -11.75 14.05
CA ALA A 80 -12.20 -12.39 13.51
C ALA A 80 -13.44 -11.55 13.89
N VAL A 81 -14.17 -11.07 12.91
CA VAL A 81 -15.46 -10.39 13.16
C VAL A 81 -16.53 -11.48 13.13
N ASP A 82 -17.16 -11.70 14.29
CA ASP A 82 -18.27 -12.65 14.39
C ASP A 82 -19.49 -12.13 13.61
N GLY A 83 -20.04 -12.93 12.70
CA GLY A 83 -21.42 -12.74 12.31
C GLY A 83 -21.82 -12.67 10.84
N PHE A 84 -21.00 -12.98 9.87
CA PHE A 84 -21.42 -13.06 8.47
C PHE A 84 -21.27 -14.49 7.91
N PRO A 85 -22.31 -15.35 8.00
CA PRO A 85 -22.30 -16.60 7.26
C PRO A 85 -22.61 -16.30 5.81
N THR A 86 -21.58 -16.03 5.02
CA THR A 86 -21.74 -15.89 3.58
C THR A 86 -21.28 -17.16 2.89
N LYS A 87 -22.09 -17.63 1.95
CA LYS A 87 -21.67 -18.67 1.02
C LYS A 87 -20.69 -18.01 0.04
N PRO A 88 -19.53 -18.63 -0.26
CA PRO A 88 -18.62 -18.12 -1.26
C PRO A 88 -19.35 -17.82 -2.56
N LEU A 89 -19.14 -16.64 -3.12
CA LEU A 89 -19.56 -16.33 -4.49
C LEU A 89 -18.56 -16.98 -5.45
N PRO A 90 -19.00 -17.50 -6.60
CA PRO A 90 -18.10 -18.07 -7.57
C PRO A 90 -17.25 -16.99 -8.24
N ASP A 91 -16.04 -17.34 -8.65
CA ASP A 91 -15.22 -16.48 -9.48
C ASP A 91 -15.98 -16.09 -10.76
N PRO A 92 -16.00 -14.81 -11.14
CA PRO A 92 -16.69 -14.37 -12.34
C PRO A 92 -16.04 -14.99 -13.59
N VAL A 93 -16.86 -15.50 -14.49
CA VAL A 93 -16.41 -16.03 -15.80
C VAL A 93 -16.28 -14.87 -16.76
N VAL A 94 -15.06 -14.64 -17.26
CA VAL A 94 -14.74 -13.46 -18.05
C VAL A 94 -14.02 -13.84 -19.36
N SER A 95 -14.10 -12.95 -20.34
CA SER A 95 -13.32 -13.05 -21.57
C SER A 95 -11.89 -12.58 -21.34
N SER A 96 -10.94 -13.20 -22.05
CA SER A 96 -9.55 -12.72 -22.04
C SER A 96 -9.42 -11.37 -22.72
N SER A 97 -8.75 -10.42 -22.06
CA SER A 97 -8.30 -9.18 -22.68
C SER A 97 -7.21 -9.48 -23.72
N ALA A 98 -7.19 -8.74 -24.80
CA ALA A 98 -6.11 -8.82 -25.78
C ALA A 98 -4.85 -8.13 -25.24
N ILE A 99 -3.68 -8.65 -25.60
CA ILE A 99 -2.40 -7.96 -25.40
C ILE A 99 -2.02 -7.30 -26.72
N SER A 100 -1.78 -5.98 -26.67
CA SER A 100 -1.37 -5.19 -27.84
C SER A 100 0.06 -5.51 -28.24
N ALA A 101 0.30 -5.59 -29.54
CA ALA A 101 1.66 -5.72 -30.08
C ALA A 101 2.39 -4.37 -30.19
N THR A 102 1.73 -3.24 -29.92
CA THR A 102 2.26 -1.89 -30.08
C THR A 102 1.96 -1.01 -28.87
N ASN A 103 2.79 0.00 -28.65
CA ASN A 103 2.67 1.01 -27.59
C ASN A 103 2.82 2.41 -28.19
N ALA A 104 2.01 2.75 -29.20
CA ALA A 104 2.12 4.04 -29.89
C ALA A 104 1.76 5.23 -28.99
N ASP A 105 1.03 4.99 -27.93
CA ASP A 105 0.57 5.89 -26.88
C ASP A 105 1.58 6.07 -25.72
N LEU A 106 2.60 5.21 -25.65
CA LEU A 106 3.67 5.32 -24.67
C LEU A 106 4.62 6.45 -25.01
N VAL A 107 4.47 7.59 -24.34
CA VAL A 107 5.28 8.80 -24.58
C VAL A 107 6.71 8.61 -24.10
N LYS A 108 6.85 7.99 -22.91
CA LYS A 108 8.14 7.81 -22.24
C LYS A 108 8.07 6.65 -21.26
N THR A 109 9.20 5.96 -21.12
CA THR A 109 9.39 4.96 -20.06
C THR A 109 10.85 4.92 -19.62
N PHE A 110 11.10 4.80 -18.31
CA PHE A 110 12.43 4.72 -17.73
C PHE A 110 12.41 3.93 -16.41
N ALA A 111 13.57 3.41 -16.02
CA ALA A 111 13.72 2.71 -14.75
C ALA A 111 13.53 3.69 -13.58
N GLY A 112 12.71 3.30 -12.63
CA GLY A 112 12.57 3.96 -11.35
C GLY A 112 13.57 3.42 -10.32
N LEU A 113 13.16 3.35 -9.06
CA LEU A 113 13.95 2.80 -7.96
C LEU A 113 13.91 1.25 -7.98
N ASN A 114 14.90 0.63 -7.34
CA ASN A 114 15.01 -0.82 -7.24
C ASN A 114 15.55 -1.24 -5.87
N HIS A 115 15.56 -2.53 -5.60
CA HIS A 115 16.04 -3.09 -4.34
C HIS A 115 17.48 -2.68 -4.00
N ARG A 116 18.34 -2.54 -5.00
CA ARG A 116 19.72 -2.10 -4.79
C ARG A 116 19.80 -0.64 -4.35
N ASP A 117 18.91 0.22 -4.86
CA ASP A 117 18.84 1.62 -4.46
C ASP A 117 18.53 1.76 -2.97
N GLN A 118 17.61 0.93 -2.44
CA GLN A 118 17.35 0.86 -0.99
C GLN A 118 18.61 0.42 -0.24
N ARG A 119 19.19 -0.71 -0.63
CA ARG A 119 20.31 -1.33 0.09
C ARG A 119 21.56 -0.46 0.12
N THR A 120 21.79 0.35 -0.91
CA THR A 120 22.96 1.22 -1.00
C THR A 120 22.74 2.63 -0.44
N ALA A 121 21.50 3.00 -0.15
CA ALA A 121 21.17 4.30 0.42
C ALA A 121 21.92 4.54 1.74
N ASN A 122 22.21 5.81 2.03
CA ASN A 122 22.94 6.22 3.24
C ASN A 122 24.23 5.42 3.48
N GLY A 123 24.99 5.12 2.42
CA GLY A 123 26.21 4.33 2.52
C GLY A 123 25.99 2.88 2.97
N GLY A 124 24.82 2.31 2.72
CA GLY A 124 24.41 0.98 3.13
C GLY A 124 23.81 0.90 4.54
N ASN A 125 23.53 2.03 5.17
CA ASN A 125 22.90 2.11 6.50
C ASN A 125 21.37 2.20 6.41
N GLN A 126 20.79 1.62 5.38
CA GLN A 126 19.36 1.47 5.19
C GLN A 126 18.98 0.00 5.07
N PHE A 127 17.73 -0.33 5.37
CA PHE A 127 17.14 -1.62 5.09
C PHE A 127 16.86 -1.75 3.59
N SER A 128 16.59 -2.98 3.18
CA SER A 128 16.10 -3.29 1.83
C SER A 128 14.93 -4.27 1.98
N LEU A 129 13.76 -3.89 1.46
CA LEU A 129 12.50 -4.54 1.74
C LEU A 129 11.88 -5.15 0.47
N GLU A 130 10.98 -6.08 0.68
CA GLU A 130 10.00 -6.57 -0.29
C GLU A 130 8.61 -6.51 0.36
N PRO A 131 7.64 -5.98 -0.37
CA PRO A 131 7.67 -5.38 -1.71
C PRO A 131 8.17 -3.93 -1.71
N PRO A 132 8.28 -3.25 -2.89
CA PRO A 132 8.69 -1.84 -2.96
C PRO A 132 7.67 -0.85 -2.43
N ASP A 133 6.36 -1.11 -2.57
CA ASP A 133 5.27 -0.21 -2.22
C ASP A 133 5.49 1.18 -2.85
N GLN A 134 5.52 1.20 -4.18
CA GLN A 134 5.92 2.37 -4.94
C GLN A 134 4.85 3.46 -4.96
N SER A 135 5.24 4.65 -4.54
CA SER A 135 4.49 5.90 -4.67
C SER A 135 5.05 6.78 -5.77
N LEU A 136 4.18 7.48 -6.47
CA LEU A 136 4.53 8.38 -7.57
C LEU A 136 3.74 9.68 -7.46
N CYS A 137 4.41 10.80 -7.55
CA CYS A 137 3.77 12.10 -7.75
C CYS A 137 4.43 12.85 -8.90
N VAL A 138 3.64 13.56 -9.68
CA VAL A 138 4.10 14.27 -10.87
C VAL A 138 3.53 15.68 -10.90
N GLY A 139 4.34 16.63 -11.28
CA GLY A 139 3.90 18.00 -11.50
C GLY A 139 5.07 18.97 -11.67
N ASN A 140 4.76 20.15 -12.20
CA ASN A 140 5.74 21.23 -12.38
C ASN A 140 7.06 20.80 -13.06
N GLY A 141 7.02 19.79 -13.93
CA GLY A 141 8.22 19.28 -14.64
C GLY A 141 9.06 18.27 -13.86
N PHE A 142 8.60 17.82 -12.71
CA PHE A 142 9.25 16.83 -11.84
C PHE A 142 8.41 15.56 -11.69
N VAL A 143 9.10 14.47 -11.46
CA VAL A 143 8.55 13.19 -11.01
C VAL A 143 9.26 12.83 -9.70
N LEU A 144 8.51 12.68 -8.62
CA LEU A 144 9.02 12.15 -7.36
C LEU A 144 8.52 10.73 -7.21
N GLU A 145 9.44 9.79 -7.10
CA GLU A 145 9.16 8.41 -6.75
C GLU A 145 9.69 8.13 -5.36
N SER A 146 8.91 7.39 -4.59
CA SER A 146 9.32 6.82 -3.34
C SER A 146 8.96 5.34 -3.34
N VAL A 147 9.85 4.53 -2.82
CA VAL A 147 9.59 3.14 -2.47
C VAL A 147 9.87 2.98 -0.99
N ASN A 148 9.50 1.85 -0.39
CA ASN A 148 9.89 1.56 0.98
C ASN A 148 11.34 1.99 1.21
N ASP A 149 11.58 2.78 2.25
CA ASP A 149 12.85 3.29 2.77
C ASP A 149 13.59 4.36 1.96
N VAL A 150 13.26 4.62 0.68
CA VAL A 150 14.00 5.60 -0.13
C VAL A 150 13.12 6.40 -1.08
N LEU A 151 13.61 7.57 -1.50
CA LEU A 151 12.98 8.41 -2.51
C LEU A 151 13.99 8.99 -3.50
N ARG A 152 13.50 9.39 -4.68
CA ARG A 152 14.28 10.06 -5.72
C ARG A 152 13.41 11.00 -6.56
N VAL A 153 13.99 12.08 -7.03
CA VAL A 153 13.36 13.01 -7.97
C VAL A 153 13.98 12.88 -9.36
N PHE A 154 13.10 12.84 -10.36
CA PHE A 154 13.46 12.77 -11.78
C PHE A 154 12.90 13.96 -12.54
N SER A 155 13.49 14.26 -13.69
CA SER A 155 12.92 15.22 -14.65
C SER A 155 11.75 14.58 -15.41
N ALA A 156 10.58 15.16 -15.36
CA ALA A 156 9.44 14.71 -16.16
C ALA A 156 9.72 14.84 -17.67
N GLY A 157 10.53 15.84 -18.08
CA GLY A 157 10.90 16.05 -19.48
C GLY A 157 11.80 14.95 -20.03
N THR A 158 12.77 14.46 -19.28
CA THR A 158 13.83 13.57 -19.78
C THR A 158 13.86 12.19 -19.12
N GLY A 159 13.23 12.00 -17.96
CA GLY A 159 13.38 10.80 -17.13
C GLY A 159 14.72 10.71 -16.38
N ALA A 160 15.59 11.71 -16.53
CA ALA A 160 16.89 11.72 -15.86
C ALA A 160 16.71 12.00 -14.35
N ALA A 161 17.48 11.30 -13.52
CA ALA A 161 17.54 11.55 -12.08
C ALA A 161 18.10 12.96 -11.80
N LEU A 162 17.40 13.72 -10.97
CA LEU A 162 17.78 15.08 -10.53
C LEU A 162 18.40 15.07 -9.13
N THR A 163 18.16 14.03 -8.35
CA THR A 163 18.76 13.82 -7.03
C THR A 163 19.45 12.46 -6.96
N ALA A 164 20.35 12.29 -6.01
CA ALA A 164 20.74 10.98 -5.55
C ALA A 164 19.56 10.27 -4.89
N VAL A 165 19.63 8.95 -4.70
CA VAL A 165 18.71 8.21 -3.83
C VAL A 165 18.87 8.72 -2.42
N LYS A 166 17.76 9.09 -1.77
CA LYS A 166 17.72 9.61 -0.41
C LYS A 166 16.96 8.63 0.47
N ASP A 167 17.59 8.15 1.54
CA ASP A 167 16.93 7.33 2.53
C ASP A 167 15.89 8.13 3.32
N LEU A 168 14.73 7.50 3.60
CA LEU A 168 13.62 8.16 4.27
C LEU A 168 13.91 8.49 5.72
N ASN A 169 14.69 7.67 6.44
CA ASN A 169 15.10 8.00 7.80
C ASN A 169 15.79 9.36 7.86
N THR A 170 16.83 9.57 7.04
CA THR A 170 17.55 10.86 7.00
C THR A 170 16.66 11.98 6.46
N PHE A 171 15.78 11.69 5.48
CA PHE A 171 14.84 12.69 4.96
C PHE A 171 13.91 13.22 6.05
N TYR A 172 13.44 12.34 6.95
CA TYR A 172 12.59 12.75 8.09
C TYR A 172 13.37 13.13 9.36
N ASN A 173 14.68 13.34 9.25
CA ASN A 173 15.58 13.72 10.35
C ASN A 173 15.72 12.64 11.44
N TYR A 174 15.52 11.37 11.10
CA TYR A 174 15.75 10.25 11.99
C TYR A 174 17.20 9.75 11.91
N PRO A 175 17.68 9.04 12.95
CA PRO A 175 18.86 8.20 12.81
C PRO A 175 18.70 7.21 11.65
N ALA A 176 19.81 6.78 11.05
CA ALA A 176 19.81 5.72 10.04
C ALA A 176 18.99 4.52 10.53
N ALA A 177 18.25 3.85 9.62
CA ALA A 177 17.47 2.66 9.97
C ALA A 177 18.34 1.62 10.69
N ILE A 178 19.58 1.48 10.25
CA ILE A 178 20.61 0.69 10.93
C ILE A 178 21.99 1.34 10.75
N ASP A 179 22.75 1.52 11.80
CA ASP A 179 24.15 1.92 11.74
C ASP A 179 25.03 0.65 11.78
N ARG A 180 25.45 0.19 10.60
CA ARG A 180 26.21 -1.04 10.41
C ARG A 180 27.66 -0.92 10.92
N SER A 181 28.15 0.28 11.22
CA SER A 181 29.46 0.49 11.83
C SER A 181 29.50 0.14 13.33
N LYS A 182 28.34 0.06 13.99
CA LYS A 182 28.23 -0.24 15.40
C LYS A 182 28.08 -1.75 15.64
N PRO A 183 28.67 -2.27 16.73
CA PRO A 183 28.52 -3.69 17.09
C PRO A 183 27.08 -4.02 17.52
N ALA A 184 26.74 -5.30 17.47
CA ALA A 184 25.47 -5.79 18.00
C ALA A 184 25.35 -5.43 19.52
N GLY A 185 24.15 -5.02 19.93
CA GLY A 185 23.87 -4.57 21.31
C GLY A 185 24.17 -3.09 21.58
N ALA A 186 24.84 -2.39 20.67
CA ALA A 186 24.92 -0.93 20.74
C ALA A 186 23.62 -0.29 20.21
N ALA A 187 23.42 1.02 20.49
CA ALA A 187 22.30 1.79 19.93
C ALA A 187 22.54 2.05 18.45
N ARG A 188 22.15 1.10 17.61
CA ARG A 188 22.40 1.09 16.17
C ARG A 188 21.16 1.18 15.29
N PHE A 189 19.95 1.09 15.86
CA PHE A 189 18.71 1.10 15.09
C PHE A 189 18.00 2.46 15.23
N GLY A 190 17.62 3.06 14.11
CA GLY A 190 16.65 4.13 14.01
C GLY A 190 15.23 3.58 13.83
N PRO A 191 14.20 4.45 13.80
CA PRO A 191 12.83 4.04 13.52
C PRO A 191 12.72 3.27 12.20
N PHE A 192 11.81 2.29 12.16
CA PHE A 192 11.46 1.61 10.92
C PHE A 192 10.44 2.47 10.17
N VAL A 193 10.76 2.82 8.93
CA VAL A 193 9.91 3.64 8.07
C VAL A 193 9.45 2.82 6.88
N THR A 194 8.19 2.99 6.45
CA THR A 194 7.58 2.16 5.40
C THR A 194 6.39 2.86 4.75
N ASP A 195 5.80 2.26 3.73
CA ASP A 195 4.54 2.62 3.09
C ASP A 195 4.48 4.08 2.65
N PRO A 196 5.39 4.55 1.80
CA PRO A 196 5.39 5.93 1.37
C PRO A 196 4.23 6.22 0.41
N VAL A 197 3.57 7.36 0.59
CA VAL A 197 2.62 7.90 -0.37
C VAL A 197 2.89 9.37 -0.62
N CYS A 198 2.58 9.87 -1.81
CA CYS A 198 2.80 11.27 -2.13
C CYS A 198 1.71 11.88 -3.04
N TYR A 199 1.66 13.20 -3.05
CA TYR A 199 0.74 13.99 -3.86
C TYR A 199 1.38 15.34 -4.22
N PHE A 200 1.23 15.78 -5.47
CA PHE A 200 1.53 17.15 -5.88
C PHE A 200 0.25 17.94 -6.06
N ASP A 201 0.13 19.05 -5.35
CA ASP A 201 -1.00 19.96 -5.46
C ASP A 201 -0.67 21.15 -6.35
N ALA A 202 -1.16 21.16 -7.56
CA ALA A 202 -0.91 22.24 -8.52
C ALA A 202 -1.44 23.62 -8.06
N PRO A 203 -2.64 23.75 -7.42
CA PRO A 203 -3.11 25.03 -6.91
C PRO A 203 -2.21 25.69 -5.87
N THR A 204 -1.65 24.93 -4.94
CA THR A 204 -0.71 25.48 -3.94
C THR A 204 0.74 25.43 -4.39
N GLY A 205 1.04 24.66 -5.45
CA GLY A 205 2.39 24.39 -5.92
C GLY A 205 3.23 23.62 -4.89
N LYS A 206 2.62 22.74 -4.08
CA LYS A 206 3.28 22.01 -3.00
C LYS A 206 3.25 20.51 -3.25
N TRP A 207 4.31 19.87 -2.80
CA TRP A 207 4.44 18.43 -2.73
C TRP A 207 4.16 17.99 -1.30
N PHE A 208 3.40 16.93 -1.16
CA PHE A 208 3.10 16.25 0.10
C PHE A 208 3.65 14.84 0.02
N HIS A 209 4.35 14.40 1.05
CA HIS A 209 4.90 13.06 1.16
C HIS A 209 4.60 12.53 2.55
N VAL A 210 4.10 11.32 2.66
CA VAL A 210 3.71 10.70 3.93
C VAL A 210 4.35 9.33 4.04
N ILE A 211 4.78 8.97 5.24
CA ILE A 211 5.26 7.62 5.58
C ILE A 211 4.64 7.15 6.88
N LEU A 212 4.55 5.84 7.05
CA LEU A 212 4.37 5.20 8.34
C LEU A 212 5.73 5.05 9.03
N THR A 213 5.84 5.51 10.27
CA THR A 213 7.02 5.37 11.11
C THR A 213 6.70 4.53 12.33
N LEU A 214 7.48 3.48 12.56
CA LEU A 214 7.37 2.60 13.72
C LEU A 214 8.57 2.79 14.64
N ASP A 215 8.31 3.12 15.91
CA ASP A 215 9.36 3.33 16.90
C ASP A 215 9.99 2.00 17.34
N VAL A 216 11.31 1.99 17.45
CA VAL A 216 12.08 0.83 17.84
C VAL A 216 12.99 1.11 19.03
N VAL A 217 13.36 0.06 19.75
CA VAL A 217 14.43 0.09 20.76
C VAL A 217 15.77 0.17 20.04
N ALA A 218 16.50 1.25 20.18
CA ALA A 218 17.72 1.53 19.43
C ALA A 218 18.82 0.45 19.54
N THR A 219 18.84 -0.36 20.61
CA THR A 219 19.84 -1.42 20.81
C THR A 219 19.45 -2.77 20.21
N THR A 220 18.16 -3.02 20.03
CA THR A 220 17.65 -4.33 19.62
C THR A 220 16.88 -4.31 18.30
N GLY A 221 16.39 -3.14 17.86
CA GLY A 221 15.45 -3.02 16.74
C GLY A 221 14.02 -3.48 17.05
N ALA A 222 13.74 -3.90 18.29
CA ALA A 222 12.41 -4.36 18.68
C ALA A 222 11.41 -3.20 18.70
N PHE A 223 10.21 -3.41 18.17
CA PHE A 223 9.15 -2.42 18.16
C PHE A 223 8.67 -2.07 19.57
N THR A 224 8.41 -0.78 19.80
CA THR A 224 7.92 -0.26 21.09
C THR A 224 6.40 -0.18 21.16
N GLY A 225 5.71 -0.20 20.03
CA GLY A 225 4.29 0.09 19.90
C GLY A 225 3.98 1.55 19.56
N GLY A 226 4.96 2.45 19.69
CA GLY A 226 4.84 3.81 19.17
C GLY A 226 4.85 3.81 17.65
N ASN A 227 3.92 4.56 17.05
CA ASN A 227 3.91 4.78 15.61
C ASN A 227 3.15 6.04 15.25
N HIS A 228 3.48 6.58 14.09
CA HIS A 228 2.89 7.82 13.62
C HIS A 228 2.99 7.92 12.09
N LEU A 229 2.13 8.75 11.50
CA LEU A 229 2.25 9.18 10.12
C LEU A 229 3.10 10.46 10.10
N ASP A 230 4.24 10.40 9.45
CA ASP A 230 5.04 11.59 9.20
C ASP A 230 4.66 12.22 7.88
N VAL A 231 4.42 13.52 7.91
CA VAL A 231 3.97 14.31 6.77
C VAL A 231 5.02 15.34 6.42
N ALA A 232 5.59 15.26 5.23
CA ALA A 232 6.50 16.26 4.68
C ALA A 232 5.78 17.13 3.65
N VAL A 233 5.97 18.45 3.73
CA VAL A 233 5.36 19.42 2.81
C VAL A 233 6.44 20.32 2.24
N SER A 234 6.60 20.35 0.92
CA SER A 234 7.62 21.16 0.25
C SER A 234 7.40 22.65 0.48
N LYS A 235 8.47 23.43 0.64
CA LYS A 235 8.36 24.89 0.79
C LYS A 235 8.11 25.59 -0.54
N THR A 236 8.47 24.96 -1.65
CA THR A 236 8.30 25.51 -3.00
C THR A 236 7.73 24.44 -3.94
N SER A 237 7.48 24.79 -5.19
CA SER A 237 7.08 23.84 -6.25
C SER A 237 8.22 22.99 -6.80
N ASP A 238 9.47 23.24 -6.37
CA ASP A 238 10.64 22.41 -6.65
C ASP A 238 10.81 21.40 -5.50
N PRO A 239 10.56 20.11 -5.73
CA PRO A 239 10.65 19.07 -4.71
C PRO A 239 12.09 18.78 -4.26
N THR A 240 13.10 19.20 -5.02
CA THR A 240 14.50 19.03 -4.63
C THR A 240 14.95 19.97 -3.51
N GLY A 241 14.13 20.99 -3.17
CA GLY A 241 14.40 22.00 -2.16
C GLY A 241 14.08 21.56 -0.73
N ASP A 242 13.66 22.56 0.07
CA ASP A 242 13.38 22.40 1.50
C ASP A 242 11.93 21.96 1.75
N TRP A 243 11.71 21.19 2.82
CA TRP A 243 10.43 20.68 3.27
C TRP A 243 10.18 20.97 4.75
N ASN A 244 8.92 21.14 5.12
CA ASN A 244 8.44 21.16 6.51
C ASN A 244 8.02 19.76 6.90
N LEU A 245 8.33 19.34 8.12
CA LEU A 245 8.00 18.01 8.66
C LEU A 245 6.97 18.13 9.77
N TYR A 246 5.97 17.27 9.77
CA TYR A 246 4.90 17.13 10.75
C TYR A 246 4.70 15.66 11.12
N SER A 247 4.00 15.39 12.22
CA SER A 247 3.68 14.04 12.65
C SER A 247 2.25 13.94 13.21
N ILE A 248 1.60 12.82 12.95
CA ILE A 248 0.28 12.44 13.47
C ILE A 248 0.45 11.14 14.26
N ASP A 249 0.25 11.18 15.56
CA ASP A 249 0.23 9.98 16.40
C ASP A 249 -0.93 9.07 15.97
N ALA A 250 -0.63 7.84 15.58
CA ALA A 250 -1.58 6.84 15.10
C ALA A 250 -1.79 5.67 16.09
N THR A 251 -1.25 5.77 17.30
CA THR A 251 -1.30 4.69 18.31
C THR A 251 -2.71 4.40 18.84
N ASN A 252 -3.59 5.39 18.86
CA ASN A 252 -4.97 5.34 19.37
C ASN A 252 -5.10 4.65 20.75
N ASP A 253 -4.11 4.89 21.63
CA ASP A 253 -4.01 4.32 22.98
C ASP A 253 -4.49 5.28 24.08
N GLY A 254 -5.06 6.44 23.71
CA GLY A 254 -5.52 7.48 24.62
C GLY A 254 -4.45 8.49 25.05
N ARG A 255 -3.22 8.35 24.57
CA ARG A 255 -2.15 9.31 24.81
C ARG A 255 -2.12 10.38 23.74
N ASN A 256 -1.48 11.50 24.01
CA ASN A 256 -1.27 12.60 23.04
C ASN A 256 -2.55 13.09 22.35
N GLY A 257 -3.73 12.93 22.99
CA GLY A 257 -5.01 13.31 22.41
C GLY A 257 -5.56 12.33 21.38
N THR A 258 -5.00 11.11 21.30
CA THR A 258 -5.57 10.02 20.49
C THR A 258 -6.82 9.44 21.17
N PRO A 259 -7.79 8.85 20.44
CA PRO A 259 -8.87 8.07 21.03
C PRO A 259 -8.32 6.82 21.73
N VAL A 260 -9.17 6.15 22.52
CA VAL A 260 -8.85 4.86 23.13
C VAL A 260 -9.58 3.77 22.35
N HIS A 261 -8.83 2.98 21.58
CA HIS A 261 -9.39 1.88 20.83
C HIS A 261 -9.02 0.51 21.43
N PRO A 262 -9.80 -0.55 21.14
CA PRO A 262 -9.56 -1.88 21.68
C PRO A 262 -8.18 -2.43 21.32
N ASN A 263 -7.48 -2.98 22.30
CA ASN A 263 -6.20 -3.65 22.14
C ASN A 263 -5.06 -2.77 21.60
N CYS A 264 -5.18 -1.45 21.69
CA CYS A 264 -4.08 -0.53 21.38
C CYS A 264 -3.03 -0.47 22.51
N PRO A 265 -1.74 -0.11 22.25
CA PRO A 265 -1.35 0.67 21.08
C PRO A 265 -1.59 -0.07 19.79
N CYS A 266 -2.05 0.68 18.80
CA CYS A 266 -2.38 0.19 17.48
C CYS A 266 -1.40 0.75 16.45
N ILE A 267 -1.34 0.12 15.28
CA ILE A 267 -0.60 0.58 14.12
C ILE A 267 -1.57 1.17 13.09
N GLY A 268 -1.25 2.36 12.58
CA GLY A 268 -1.93 2.96 11.44
C GLY A 268 -1.30 2.48 10.13
N ASP A 269 -1.60 1.24 9.78
CA ASP A 269 -1.00 0.51 8.67
C ASP A 269 -1.53 0.98 7.31
N PHE A 270 -0.72 0.86 6.27
CA PHE A 270 -1.11 1.07 4.89
C PHE A 270 -1.70 2.48 4.64
N PRO A 271 -0.92 3.56 4.85
CA PRO A 271 -1.40 4.93 4.66
C PRO A 271 -1.69 5.24 3.19
N HIS A 272 -2.76 6.00 2.95
CA HIS A 272 -3.12 6.52 1.63
C HIS A 272 -3.30 8.02 1.68
N ILE A 273 -3.13 8.67 0.53
CA ILE A 273 -3.32 10.11 0.36
C ILE A 273 -4.29 10.40 -0.78
N GLY A 274 -5.20 11.32 -0.55
CA GLY A 274 -6.06 11.92 -1.56
C GLY A 274 -6.27 13.39 -1.29
N ALA A 275 -6.89 14.09 -2.22
CA ALA A 275 -7.08 15.52 -2.10
C ALA A 275 -8.23 16.04 -2.94
N ASP A 276 -9.02 16.93 -2.34
CA ASP A 276 -9.99 17.78 -3.06
C ASP A 276 -9.50 19.25 -3.18
N ALA A 277 -10.40 20.16 -3.43
CA ALA A 277 -10.08 21.60 -3.51
C ALA A 277 -9.51 22.18 -2.20
N ASN A 278 -9.88 21.63 -1.04
CA ASN A 278 -9.70 22.23 0.28
C ASN A 278 -8.80 21.41 1.21
N GLY A 279 -8.88 20.08 1.13
CA GLY A 279 -8.23 19.15 2.06
C GLY A 279 -7.18 18.26 1.44
N ILE A 280 -6.27 17.79 2.30
CA ILE A 280 -5.50 16.56 2.17
C ILE A 280 -6.16 15.54 3.09
N PHE A 281 -6.42 14.35 2.56
CA PHE A 281 -7.07 13.26 3.28
C PHE A 281 -6.12 12.08 3.35
N LEU A 282 -5.81 11.67 4.58
CA LEU A 282 -5.01 10.48 4.84
C LEU A 282 -5.93 9.41 5.43
N THR A 283 -5.74 8.17 5.01
CA THR A 283 -6.44 7.02 5.62
C THR A 283 -5.45 5.92 5.95
N THR A 284 -5.75 5.15 6.99
CA THR A 284 -4.98 3.98 7.40
C THR A 284 -5.92 2.85 7.79
N ASN A 285 -5.42 1.62 7.80
CA ASN A 285 -6.05 0.48 8.46
C ASN A 285 -5.49 0.36 9.88
N GLU A 286 -6.36 0.29 10.89
CA GLU A 286 -5.91 0.19 12.26
C GLU A 286 -5.90 -1.25 12.76
N TYR A 287 -4.70 -1.74 13.09
CA TYR A 287 -4.50 -3.04 13.71
C TYR A 287 -3.91 -2.89 15.12
N SER A 288 -4.25 -3.81 16.02
CA SER A 288 -3.56 -3.92 17.30
C SER A 288 -2.09 -4.23 17.09
N PHE A 289 -1.18 -3.50 17.74
CA PHE A 289 0.25 -3.65 17.53
C PHE A 289 0.80 -4.97 18.12
N PHE A 290 0.35 -5.37 19.30
CA PHE A 290 0.86 -6.54 20.01
C PHE A 290 -0.17 -7.64 20.27
N ALA A 291 -1.43 -7.42 19.89
CA ALA A 291 -2.52 -8.36 20.12
C ALA A 291 -3.26 -8.63 18.80
N ASN A 292 -4.29 -9.47 18.87
CA ASN A 292 -5.20 -9.65 17.75
C ASN A 292 -6.20 -8.48 17.72
N GLY A 293 -6.45 -7.91 16.56
CA GLY A 293 -7.55 -6.97 16.38
C GLY A 293 -7.38 -6.08 15.16
N PHE A 294 -8.50 -5.84 14.51
CA PHE A 294 -8.70 -4.82 13.49
C PHE A 294 -9.81 -3.88 13.97
N ASN A 295 -9.52 -2.59 14.04
CA ASN A 295 -10.44 -1.56 14.53
C ASN A 295 -11.07 -0.73 13.39
N GLY A 296 -10.84 -1.11 12.13
CA GLY A 296 -11.35 -0.42 10.95
C GLY A 296 -10.39 0.64 10.41
N ALA A 297 -10.78 1.22 9.28
CA ALA A 297 -10.03 2.32 8.69
C ALA A 297 -10.16 3.59 9.55
N GLN A 298 -9.11 4.41 9.54
CA GLN A 298 -9.05 5.74 10.15
C GLN A 298 -8.97 6.79 9.03
N LEU A 299 -9.58 7.97 9.25
CA LEU A 299 -9.53 9.08 8.31
C LEU A 299 -9.02 10.34 8.99
N TYR A 300 -8.00 10.97 8.43
CA TYR A 300 -7.42 12.24 8.88
C TYR A 300 -7.61 13.29 7.78
N ALA A 301 -8.43 14.32 8.04
CA ALA A 301 -8.73 15.40 7.10
C ALA A 301 -8.04 16.69 7.54
N ILE A 302 -7.19 17.25 6.69
CA ILE A 302 -6.27 18.34 7.03
C ILE A 302 -6.43 19.48 6.01
N SER A 303 -6.46 20.75 6.45
CA SER A 303 -6.46 21.87 5.53
C SER A 303 -5.24 21.86 4.61
N LYS A 304 -5.47 21.76 3.31
CA LYS A 304 -4.41 21.80 2.29
C LYS A 304 -3.67 23.14 2.28
N ARG A 305 -4.40 24.25 2.34
CA ARG A 305 -3.85 25.60 2.42
C ARG A 305 -3.11 25.82 3.75
N GLY A 306 -3.68 25.32 4.84
CA GLY A 306 -3.04 25.33 6.15
C GLY A 306 -1.68 24.66 6.12
N LEU A 307 -1.59 23.42 5.62
CA LEU A 307 -0.32 22.69 5.47
C LEU A 307 0.67 23.44 4.57
N ALA A 308 0.21 23.96 3.42
CA ALA A 308 1.03 24.70 2.47
C ALA A 308 1.65 25.97 3.06
N ALA A 309 0.97 26.61 4.01
CA ALA A 309 1.47 27.80 4.73
C ALA A 309 2.60 27.47 5.73
N GLY A 310 2.75 26.22 6.14
CA GLY A 310 3.86 25.76 6.98
C GLY A 310 3.82 26.21 8.45
N PRO A 311 2.64 26.26 9.13
CA PRO A 311 2.51 26.76 10.51
C PRO A 311 3.22 25.84 11.51
N ALA A 312 3.42 26.33 12.73
CA ALA A 312 3.98 25.53 13.84
C ALA A 312 2.98 24.45 14.32
N THR A 313 1.69 24.77 14.28
CA THR A 313 0.60 23.83 14.61
C THR A 313 -0.55 24.04 13.65
N LEU A 314 -1.30 22.98 13.36
CA LEU A 314 -2.48 23.02 12.50
C LEU A 314 -3.54 22.05 13.02
N ALA A 315 -4.78 22.51 13.12
CA ALA A 315 -5.90 21.64 13.46
C ALA A 315 -6.22 20.68 12.30
N PHE A 316 -6.58 19.44 12.61
CA PHE A 316 -7.10 18.47 11.66
C PHE A 316 -8.25 17.67 12.27
N VAL A 317 -9.10 17.09 11.44
CA VAL A 317 -10.21 16.22 11.86
C VAL A 317 -9.78 14.77 11.75
N HIS A 318 -9.92 14.03 12.85
CA HIS A 318 -9.78 12.58 12.86
C HIS A 318 -11.17 11.95 12.96
N LEU A 319 -11.50 11.06 12.02
CA LEU A 319 -12.73 10.27 12.04
C LEU A 319 -12.37 8.79 12.16
N ASP A 320 -13.02 8.14 13.11
CA ASP A 320 -12.82 6.74 13.48
C ASP A 320 -14.14 5.95 13.53
N ASN A 321 -14.07 4.67 13.88
CA ASN A 321 -15.25 3.78 13.98
C ASN A 321 -16.06 3.75 12.67
N LEU A 322 -15.39 3.78 11.54
CA LEU A 322 -15.99 3.84 10.22
C LEU A 322 -16.59 2.49 9.83
N THR A 323 -17.87 2.50 9.43
CA THR A 323 -18.58 1.29 9.00
C THR A 323 -19.42 1.58 7.77
N VAL A 324 -19.58 0.60 6.89
CA VAL A 324 -20.51 0.63 5.75
C VAL A 324 -21.24 -0.69 5.65
N ALA A 325 -22.55 -0.65 5.50
CA ALA A 325 -23.44 -1.84 5.50
C ALA A 325 -23.25 -2.77 6.74
N GLY A 326 -22.91 -2.19 7.89
CA GLY A 326 -22.65 -2.93 9.13
C GLY A 326 -21.26 -3.56 9.24
N THR A 327 -20.40 -3.36 8.25
CA THR A 327 -19.04 -3.89 8.17
C THR A 327 -18.03 -2.79 8.52
N PRO A 328 -16.97 -3.04 9.29
CA PRO A 328 -15.88 -2.09 9.48
C PRO A 328 -15.31 -1.66 8.12
N ALA A 329 -15.01 -0.37 7.97
CA ALA A 329 -14.31 0.10 6.78
C ALA A 329 -12.93 -0.55 6.68
N PHE A 330 -12.59 -1.06 5.52
CA PHE A 330 -11.31 -1.70 5.22
C PHE A 330 -10.70 -1.07 3.99
N THR A 331 -9.48 -0.58 4.12
CA THR A 331 -8.74 0.12 3.06
C THR A 331 -9.62 1.13 2.32
N MET A 332 -10.03 2.17 3.07
CA MET A 332 -10.83 3.27 2.51
C MET A 332 -9.89 4.19 1.73
N TRP A 333 -9.78 3.98 0.41
CA TRP A 333 -8.84 4.72 -0.43
C TRP A 333 -9.42 6.09 -0.83
N PRO A 334 -8.76 7.23 -0.51
CA PRO A 334 -9.21 8.56 -0.88
C PRO A 334 -8.92 8.84 -2.36
N ALA A 335 -9.77 9.63 -3.00
CA ALA A 335 -9.61 9.98 -4.39
C ALA A 335 -8.48 11.00 -4.61
N ILE A 336 -7.76 10.87 -5.71
CA ILE A 336 -6.90 11.93 -6.24
C ILE A 336 -7.66 12.59 -7.39
N SER A 337 -7.95 13.88 -7.23
CA SER A 337 -8.63 14.65 -8.28
C SER A 337 -7.63 15.49 -9.08
N PRO A 338 -7.73 15.53 -10.41
CA PRO A 338 -7.01 16.54 -11.20
C PRO A 338 -7.36 17.96 -10.72
N ALA A 339 -6.39 18.85 -10.70
CA ALA A 339 -6.51 20.18 -10.09
C ALA A 339 -7.65 21.07 -10.64
N THR A 340 -8.20 20.73 -11.79
CA THR A 340 -9.30 21.46 -12.44
C THR A 340 -10.65 20.74 -12.34
N ASP A 341 -10.71 19.62 -11.63
CA ASP A 341 -11.89 18.74 -11.65
C ASP A 341 -12.28 18.30 -10.23
N TYR A 342 -12.37 19.26 -9.31
CA TYR A 342 -12.84 19.01 -7.95
C TYR A 342 -14.37 19.04 -7.86
N ASP A 343 -14.95 18.23 -6.98
CA ASP A 343 -16.36 18.34 -6.64
C ASP A 343 -16.57 19.45 -5.59
N THR A 344 -17.15 20.55 -6.02
CA THR A 344 -17.43 21.71 -5.16
C THR A 344 -18.82 21.67 -4.52
N ARG A 345 -19.62 20.63 -4.76
CA ARG A 345 -20.92 20.44 -4.10
C ARG A 345 -20.75 20.34 -2.60
N ASP A 346 -21.77 20.70 -1.85
CA ASP A 346 -21.83 20.62 -0.39
C ASP A 346 -20.65 21.31 0.32
N HIS A 347 -20.16 22.44 -0.22
CA HIS A 347 -18.97 23.17 0.26
C HIS A 347 -17.68 22.37 0.16
N GLY A 348 -17.50 21.65 -0.93
CA GLY A 348 -16.40 20.75 -1.20
C GLY A 348 -16.68 19.33 -0.75
N THR A 349 -16.39 18.37 -1.64
CA THR A 349 -16.61 16.94 -1.40
C THR A 349 -15.42 16.12 -1.85
N GLU A 350 -14.89 15.33 -0.93
CA GLU A 350 -13.90 14.30 -1.21
C GLU A 350 -14.55 12.92 -1.20
N TYR A 351 -14.14 12.06 -2.14
CA TYR A 351 -14.67 10.71 -2.29
C TYR A 351 -13.66 9.62 -1.89
N PHE A 352 -14.21 8.48 -1.43
CA PHE A 352 -13.42 7.30 -1.12
C PHE A 352 -14.14 6.04 -1.58
N LEU A 353 -13.36 4.99 -1.88
CA LEU A 353 -13.89 3.65 -2.12
C LEU A 353 -13.30 2.67 -1.11
N SER A 354 -14.10 1.68 -0.73
CA SER A 354 -13.65 0.56 0.10
C SER A 354 -14.26 -0.77 -0.37
N SER A 355 -13.51 -1.85 -0.18
CA SER A 355 -14.02 -3.20 -0.36
C SER A 355 -14.88 -3.63 0.84
N LEU A 356 -15.86 -4.51 0.60
CA LEU A 356 -16.62 -5.20 1.63
C LEU A 356 -16.18 -6.66 1.83
N ALA A 357 -15.21 -7.11 1.05
CA ALA A 357 -14.64 -8.45 1.17
C ALA A 357 -13.24 -8.45 1.79
N GLY A 358 -12.35 -7.58 1.29
CA GLY A 358 -10.96 -7.55 1.74
C GLY A 358 -10.32 -8.93 1.67
N ASP A 359 -9.62 -9.33 2.71
CA ASP A 359 -9.10 -10.68 2.89
C ASP A 359 -10.07 -11.61 3.65
N GLY A 360 -11.27 -11.12 3.93
CA GLY A 360 -12.32 -11.84 4.63
C GLY A 360 -12.29 -11.72 6.15
N SER A 361 -11.16 -11.44 6.78
CA SER A 361 -11.06 -11.35 8.24
C SER A 361 -11.35 -9.95 8.77
N GLU A 362 -10.87 -8.91 8.11
CA GLU A 362 -11.08 -7.52 8.50
C GLU A 362 -12.54 -7.09 8.34
N THR A 363 -13.16 -7.47 7.24
CA THR A 363 -14.54 -7.10 6.93
C THR A 363 -15.56 -8.00 7.60
N GLY A 364 -15.11 -9.08 8.25
CA GLY A 364 -16.02 -10.12 8.78
C GLY A 364 -16.68 -10.96 7.70
N ASN A 365 -16.17 -10.91 6.48
CA ASN A 365 -16.62 -11.74 5.36
C ASN A 365 -15.63 -12.91 5.16
N PRO A 366 -15.82 -14.07 5.82
CA PRO A 366 -14.84 -15.15 5.84
C PRO A 366 -14.60 -15.81 4.49
N THR A 367 -15.37 -15.44 3.48
CA THR A 367 -15.21 -15.98 2.12
C THR A 367 -14.31 -15.14 1.23
N GLY A 368 -13.99 -13.90 1.66
CA GLY A 368 -13.24 -12.96 0.84
C GLY A 368 -13.94 -12.58 -0.48
N THR A 369 -15.27 -12.68 -0.55
CA THR A 369 -16.07 -12.39 -1.75
C THR A 369 -17.23 -11.47 -1.44
N ASP A 370 -17.52 -10.52 -2.33
CA ASP A 370 -18.72 -9.67 -2.23
C ASP A 370 -19.18 -9.23 -3.64
N ASN A 371 -20.36 -8.68 -3.72
CA ASN A 371 -20.94 -8.04 -4.91
C ASN A 371 -21.45 -6.63 -4.60
N ARG A 372 -20.81 -5.98 -3.63
CA ARG A 372 -21.06 -4.60 -3.24
C ARG A 372 -19.73 -3.90 -2.98
N ILE A 373 -19.67 -2.60 -3.21
CA ILE A 373 -18.55 -1.74 -2.87
C ILE A 373 -19.03 -0.60 -1.96
N GLY A 374 -18.17 -0.13 -1.09
CA GLY A 374 -18.41 1.05 -0.25
C GLY A 374 -18.03 2.33 -0.99
N LEU A 375 -18.99 3.24 -1.16
CA LEU A 375 -18.76 4.62 -1.60
C LEU A 375 -18.91 5.55 -0.40
N TRP A 376 -17.94 6.46 -0.23
CA TRP A 376 -17.91 7.42 0.86
C TRP A 376 -17.73 8.84 0.32
N ALA A 377 -18.25 9.83 1.03
CA ALA A 377 -18.07 11.24 0.72
C ALA A 377 -17.87 12.06 2.00
N ALA A 378 -16.71 12.69 2.11
CA ALA A 378 -16.46 13.72 3.11
C ALA A 378 -16.91 15.07 2.55
N LYS A 379 -17.98 15.62 3.11
CA LYS A 379 -18.61 16.88 2.72
C LYS A 379 -18.19 18.04 3.62
N ASN A 380 -18.39 19.27 3.16
CA ASN A 380 -18.04 20.49 3.86
C ASN A 380 -16.52 20.62 4.10
N THR A 381 -15.73 20.19 3.11
CA THR A 381 -14.26 20.21 3.20
C THR A 381 -13.70 21.63 3.26
N GLU A 382 -14.43 22.64 2.76
CA GLU A 382 -14.12 24.06 2.93
C GLU A 382 -13.98 24.47 4.41
N SER A 383 -14.64 23.74 5.33
CA SER A 383 -14.54 23.99 6.76
C SER A 383 -13.15 23.70 7.34
N LEU A 384 -12.33 22.90 6.66
CA LEU A 384 -10.96 22.60 7.10
C LEU A 384 -10.08 23.83 7.24
N ASP A 385 -10.38 24.92 6.53
CA ASP A 385 -9.66 26.20 6.64
C ASP A 385 -10.09 27.03 7.87
N ARG A 386 -11.06 26.57 8.65
CA ARG A 386 -11.55 27.24 9.85
C ARG A 386 -10.81 26.71 11.11
N SER A 387 -10.87 27.51 12.16
CA SER A 387 -10.34 27.09 13.47
C SER A 387 -11.13 25.93 14.12
N ASP A 388 -12.38 25.73 13.71
CA ASP A 388 -13.27 24.67 14.16
C ASP A 388 -13.83 23.96 12.92
N PRO A 389 -13.08 23.02 12.33
CA PRO A 389 -13.50 22.30 11.13
C PRO A 389 -14.62 21.31 11.43
N SER A 390 -15.56 21.16 10.49
CA SER A 390 -16.73 20.31 10.63
C SER A 390 -16.96 19.50 9.35
N ILE A 391 -16.38 18.32 9.28
CA ILE A 391 -16.55 17.37 8.18
C ILE A 391 -17.76 16.48 8.45
N GLN A 392 -18.54 16.25 7.38
CA GLN A 392 -19.64 15.29 7.38
C GLN A 392 -19.27 14.12 6.49
N LEU A 393 -19.25 12.91 7.03
CA LEU A 393 -18.92 11.70 6.27
C LEU A 393 -20.18 10.90 5.98
N ASP A 394 -20.59 10.90 4.71
CA ASP A 394 -21.68 10.07 4.20
C ASP A 394 -21.13 8.79 3.58
N ARG A 395 -21.98 7.76 3.48
CA ARG A 395 -21.60 6.44 2.96
C ARG A 395 -22.77 5.69 2.37
N ALA A 396 -22.49 4.87 1.36
CA ALA A 396 -23.43 3.91 0.79
C ALA A 396 -22.71 2.65 0.35
N ALA A 397 -23.38 1.51 0.44
CA ALA A 397 -22.95 0.28 -0.20
C ALA A 397 -23.67 0.17 -1.56
N LEU A 398 -22.94 0.15 -2.63
CA LEU A 398 -23.45 0.06 -3.99
C LEU A 398 -23.38 -1.39 -4.49
N ALA A 399 -24.48 -1.89 -5.04
CA ALA A 399 -24.47 -3.20 -5.70
C ALA A 399 -23.52 -3.18 -6.91
N SER A 400 -22.66 -4.16 -7.01
CA SER A 400 -21.66 -4.30 -8.06
C SER A 400 -21.63 -5.71 -8.65
N GLU A 401 -20.83 -5.91 -9.69
CA GLU A 401 -20.40 -7.24 -10.08
C GLU A 401 -19.59 -7.90 -8.97
N THR A 402 -19.56 -9.25 -8.98
CA THR A 402 -18.85 -10.04 -7.98
C THR A 402 -17.35 -9.84 -8.09
N TYR A 403 -16.69 -9.76 -6.95
CA TYR A 403 -15.24 -9.88 -6.83
C TYR A 403 -14.89 -10.84 -5.69
N THR A 404 -13.75 -11.50 -5.81
CA THR A 404 -13.34 -12.59 -4.92
C THR A 404 -11.88 -12.44 -4.55
N PHE A 405 -11.43 -13.12 -3.52
CA PHE A 405 -10.02 -13.15 -3.13
C PHE A 405 -9.17 -13.67 -4.31
N PRO A 406 -8.17 -12.93 -4.81
CA PRO A 406 -7.38 -13.35 -5.96
C PRO A 406 -6.46 -14.52 -5.60
N PRO A 407 -6.26 -15.50 -6.50
CA PRO A 407 -5.26 -16.55 -6.30
C PRO A 407 -3.85 -15.98 -6.45
N ALA A 408 -2.85 -16.62 -5.83
CA ALA A 408 -1.45 -16.31 -6.10
C ALA A 408 -1.13 -16.50 -7.59
N ALA A 409 -0.31 -15.60 -8.15
CA ALA A 409 -0.06 -15.50 -9.57
C ALA A 409 1.11 -16.39 -10.03
N ASP A 410 0.89 -17.19 -11.06
CA ASP A 410 1.96 -17.96 -11.68
C ASP A 410 2.99 -17.04 -12.33
N GLN A 411 4.24 -17.51 -12.43
CA GLN A 411 5.33 -16.84 -13.11
C GLN A 411 5.86 -17.69 -14.28
N LYS A 412 6.40 -17.05 -15.30
CA LYS A 412 7.19 -17.71 -16.33
C LYS A 412 8.50 -18.19 -15.71
N ALA A 413 8.83 -19.48 -15.91
CA ALA A 413 10.06 -20.07 -15.41
C ALA A 413 11.31 -19.41 -16.03
N GLY A 414 12.36 -19.23 -15.21
CA GLY A 414 13.62 -18.61 -15.65
C GLY A 414 14.74 -18.83 -14.65
N SER A 415 15.80 -18.01 -14.74
CA SER A 415 16.94 -18.09 -13.85
C SER A 415 16.61 -17.45 -12.51
N THR A 416 16.77 -18.21 -11.42
CA THR A 416 16.57 -17.79 -10.03
C THR A 416 17.85 -18.03 -9.21
N PRO A 417 18.88 -17.21 -9.39
CA PRO A 417 20.19 -17.46 -8.81
C PRO A 417 20.21 -17.45 -7.28
N LEU A 418 19.28 -16.74 -6.60
CA LEU A 418 19.13 -16.81 -5.15
C LEU A 418 18.64 -18.20 -4.71
N ALA A 419 17.59 -18.73 -5.40
CA ALA A 419 17.13 -20.10 -5.15
C ALA A 419 18.25 -21.13 -5.41
N ASP A 420 18.98 -20.96 -6.53
CA ASP A 420 20.12 -21.78 -6.87
C ASP A 420 21.19 -21.73 -5.78
N CYS A 421 21.49 -20.55 -5.24
CA CYS A 421 22.45 -20.36 -4.16
C CYS A 421 22.00 -21.03 -2.85
N ILE A 422 20.74 -20.88 -2.47
CA ILE A 422 20.17 -21.53 -1.28
C ILE A 422 20.30 -23.05 -1.37
N ASN A 423 20.13 -23.61 -2.57
CA ASN A 423 20.16 -25.05 -2.81
C ASN A 423 21.56 -25.61 -3.16
N ASP A 424 22.54 -24.74 -3.39
CA ASP A 424 23.90 -25.16 -3.77
C ASP A 424 24.70 -25.71 -2.58
N ASN A 425 25.38 -26.83 -2.81
CA ASN A 425 26.28 -27.44 -1.85
C ASN A 425 27.69 -27.71 -2.42
N LYS A 426 27.99 -27.16 -3.60
CA LYS A 426 29.21 -27.46 -4.35
C LYS A 426 30.20 -26.32 -4.41
N LEU A 427 29.70 -25.07 -4.52
CA LEU A 427 30.58 -23.90 -4.62
C LEU A 427 31.46 -23.79 -3.38
N THR A 428 32.76 -23.65 -3.58
CA THR A 428 33.69 -23.39 -2.48
C THR A 428 33.73 -21.89 -2.21
N THR A 429 33.41 -21.50 -0.97
CA THR A 429 33.40 -20.10 -0.50
C THR A 429 34.48 -19.92 0.58
N PRO A 430 34.80 -18.67 0.99
CA PRO A 430 35.68 -18.40 2.14
C PRO A 430 35.22 -19.05 3.45
N PHE A 431 33.94 -19.43 3.54
CA PHE A 431 33.32 -20.02 4.75
C PHE A 431 33.13 -21.54 4.63
N GLY A 432 33.49 -22.15 3.52
CA GLY A 432 33.31 -23.56 3.23
C GLY A 432 32.48 -23.86 1.98
N PRO A 433 32.11 -25.11 1.74
CA PRO A 433 31.36 -25.51 0.56
C PRO A 433 29.88 -25.08 0.66
N GLY A 434 29.34 -24.67 -0.49
CA GLY A 434 27.95 -24.25 -0.63
C GLY A 434 27.79 -22.72 -0.71
N CYS A 435 27.16 -22.23 -1.77
CA CYS A 435 26.87 -20.81 -1.97
C CYS A 435 26.05 -20.21 -0.81
N TRP A 436 25.13 -20.99 -0.23
CA TRP A 436 24.32 -20.60 0.92
C TRP A 436 25.13 -20.13 2.13
N GLN A 437 26.40 -20.54 2.29
CA GLN A 437 27.31 -20.05 3.33
C GLN A 437 27.53 -18.53 3.25
N LEU A 438 27.44 -17.95 2.06
CA LEU A 438 27.57 -16.51 1.84
C LEU A 438 26.35 -15.73 2.36
N ILE A 439 25.18 -16.36 2.42
CA ILE A 439 23.92 -15.74 2.87
C ILE A 439 23.69 -16.04 4.36
N PHE A 440 23.84 -17.28 4.79
CA PHE A 440 23.41 -17.72 6.13
C PHE A 440 24.53 -17.80 7.15
N LEU A 441 25.80 -17.84 6.73
CA LEU A 441 26.99 -17.97 7.59
C LEU A 441 27.02 -19.22 8.48
N LYS A 442 26.06 -20.14 8.40
CA LYS A 442 25.93 -21.32 9.29
C LYS A 442 25.51 -22.58 8.54
N LYS A 443 24.23 -22.66 8.24
CA LYS A 443 23.55 -23.82 7.66
C LYS A 443 22.69 -23.39 6.50
N PRO A 444 22.55 -24.23 5.47
CA PRO A 444 21.59 -23.96 4.41
C PRO A 444 20.18 -23.95 4.97
N GLY A 445 19.34 -23.18 4.35
CA GLY A 445 17.91 -23.26 4.55
C GLY A 445 17.33 -24.56 3.99
N PRO A 446 16.02 -24.79 4.14
CA PRO A 446 15.32 -25.87 3.45
C PRO A 446 15.47 -25.67 1.94
N LYS A 447 15.33 -26.78 1.21
CA LYS A 447 15.37 -26.76 -0.26
C LYS A 447 14.16 -26.00 -0.77
N ASP A 448 14.40 -25.00 -1.61
CA ASP A 448 13.38 -24.08 -2.13
C ASP A 448 13.37 -24.06 -3.66
N VAL A 449 12.22 -23.75 -4.18
CA VAL A 449 11.96 -23.53 -5.60
C VAL A 449 11.23 -22.20 -5.76
N GLU A 450 11.27 -21.65 -6.95
CA GLU A 450 10.49 -20.48 -7.36
C GLU A 450 8.99 -20.68 -7.05
N GLY A 451 8.38 -19.67 -6.43
CA GLY A 451 6.98 -19.70 -6.00
C GLY A 451 6.05 -18.91 -6.91
N ARG A 452 4.85 -18.69 -6.42
CA ARG A 452 3.82 -17.85 -7.05
C ARG A 452 3.82 -16.49 -6.38
N LEU A 453 3.71 -15.44 -7.17
CA LEU A 453 3.62 -14.07 -6.67
C LEU A 453 2.37 -13.85 -5.81
N ASP A 454 2.52 -13.08 -4.76
CA ASP A 454 1.40 -12.56 -4.01
C ASP A 454 0.54 -11.63 -4.90
N SER A 455 -0.76 -11.82 -4.87
CA SER A 455 -1.74 -11.00 -5.59
C SER A 455 -2.52 -10.09 -4.67
N SER A 456 -2.10 -9.97 -3.39
CA SER A 456 -2.81 -9.28 -2.32
C SER A 456 -4.22 -9.85 -2.07
N ASP A 457 -5.13 -9.01 -1.66
CA ASP A 457 -6.55 -9.30 -1.46
C ASP A 457 -7.42 -8.42 -2.39
N SER A 458 -8.72 -8.35 -2.14
CA SER A 458 -9.65 -7.55 -2.94
C SER A 458 -9.85 -6.12 -2.40
N ARG A 459 -8.80 -5.49 -1.84
CA ARG A 459 -8.83 -4.08 -1.47
C ARG A 459 -8.79 -3.16 -2.69
N PHE A 460 -9.38 -1.96 -2.59
CA PHE A 460 -9.17 -0.93 -3.61
C PHE A 460 -7.72 -0.46 -3.60
N LEU A 461 -7.18 -0.24 -4.80
CA LEU A 461 -5.85 0.32 -5.03
C LEU A 461 -6.00 1.51 -5.98
N THR A 462 -5.65 2.69 -5.51
CA THR A 462 -5.88 3.99 -6.10
C THR A 462 -7.33 4.29 -6.52
N VAL A 463 -7.76 5.51 -6.25
CA VAL A 463 -9.08 6.03 -6.61
C VAL A 463 -8.89 7.42 -7.19
N THR A 464 -9.65 7.75 -8.23
CA THR A 464 -9.64 9.06 -8.86
C THR A 464 -11.06 9.61 -8.92
N PHE A 465 -11.24 10.90 -8.63
CA PHE A 465 -12.44 11.62 -9.02
C PHE A 465 -12.10 12.51 -10.22
N ALA A 466 -12.67 12.22 -11.37
CA ALA A 466 -12.46 12.98 -12.60
C ALA A 466 -13.67 12.88 -13.53
N ALA A 467 -13.91 13.91 -14.32
CA ALA A 467 -15.04 14.02 -15.26
C ALA A 467 -16.39 13.77 -14.57
N GLY A 468 -16.53 14.25 -13.30
CA GLY A 468 -17.73 14.09 -12.49
C GLY A 468 -18.02 12.66 -12.03
N ARG A 469 -17.03 11.78 -12.02
CA ARG A 469 -17.15 10.36 -11.66
C ARG A 469 -16.05 9.93 -10.70
N VAL A 470 -16.36 8.93 -9.87
CA VAL A 470 -15.37 8.23 -9.06
C VAL A 470 -14.94 6.96 -9.80
N TRP A 471 -13.65 6.77 -9.94
CA TRP A 471 -13.01 5.66 -10.64
C TRP A 471 -12.14 4.88 -9.66
N GLY A 472 -12.25 3.55 -9.67
CA GLY A 472 -11.42 2.71 -8.82
C GLY A 472 -11.33 1.29 -9.33
N ALA A 473 -10.30 0.58 -8.90
CA ALA A 473 -10.05 -0.80 -9.26
C ALA A 473 -9.51 -1.59 -8.07
N LEU A 474 -9.70 -2.91 -8.11
CA LEU A 474 -9.23 -3.84 -7.08
C LEU A 474 -8.80 -5.17 -7.71
N GLY A 475 -7.93 -5.92 -7.01
CA GLY A 475 -7.58 -7.28 -7.38
C GLY A 475 -8.74 -8.25 -7.15
N THR A 476 -8.91 -9.23 -8.03
CA THR A 476 -9.96 -10.24 -7.90
C THR A 476 -9.56 -11.57 -8.52
N GLY A 477 -10.11 -12.69 -8.02
CA GLY A 477 -10.11 -13.95 -8.74
C GLY A 477 -11.07 -13.89 -9.93
N VAL A 478 -10.67 -14.46 -11.06
CA VAL A 478 -11.51 -14.56 -12.28
C VAL A 478 -11.33 -15.92 -12.93
N ASN A 479 -12.40 -16.45 -13.52
CA ASN A 479 -12.30 -17.62 -14.38
C ASN A 479 -12.19 -17.17 -15.84
N VAL A 480 -11.00 -17.28 -16.40
CA VAL A 480 -10.67 -16.91 -17.79
C VAL A 480 -10.08 -18.12 -18.52
N GLY A 481 -10.63 -18.47 -19.68
CA GLY A 481 -10.20 -19.64 -20.42
C GLY A 481 -10.38 -20.98 -19.68
N GLY A 482 -11.27 -21.03 -18.69
CA GLY A 482 -11.50 -22.21 -17.85
C GLY A 482 -10.52 -22.38 -16.68
N GLN A 483 -9.64 -21.40 -16.44
CA GLN A 483 -8.69 -21.39 -15.33
C GLN A 483 -8.98 -20.20 -14.40
N VAL A 484 -8.81 -20.41 -13.09
CA VAL A 484 -8.87 -19.31 -12.10
C VAL A 484 -7.53 -18.61 -12.08
N LYS A 485 -7.55 -17.32 -12.38
CA LYS A 485 -6.37 -16.44 -12.43
C LYS A 485 -6.61 -15.19 -11.59
N ALA A 486 -5.55 -14.50 -11.18
CA ALA A 486 -5.65 -13.16 -10.65
C ALA A 486 -5.97 -12.18 -11.79
N GLY A 487 -7.00 -11.38 -11.57
CA GLY A 487 -7.51 -10.37 -12.48
C GLY A 487 -7.81 -9.08 -11.74
N ILE A 488 -8.37 -8.11 -12.44
CA ILE A 488 -8.73 -6.80 -11.90
C ILE A 488 -10.21 -6.56 -12.15
N ALA A 489 -10.96 -6.13 -11.12
CA ALA A 489 -12.29 -5.55 -11.27
C ALA A 489 -12.19 -4.02 -11.20
N TYR A 490 -12.89 -3.31 -12.10
CA TYR A 490 -12.91 -1.85 -12.14
C TYR A 490 -14.34 -1.30 -12.09
N PHE A 491 -14.48 -0.11 -11.53
CA PHE A 491 -15.77 0.54 -11.30
C PHE A 491 -15.69 2.02 -11.66
N VAL A 492 -16.72 2.50 -12.38
CA VAL A 492 -16.93 3.90 -12.71
C VAL A 492 -18.28 4.32 -12.14
N ILE A 493 -18.26 5.24 -11.20
CA ILE A 493 -19.42 5.59 -10.38
C ILE A 493 -19.81 7.04 -10.67
N ASN A 494 -21.10 7.28 -10.89
CA ASN A 494 -21.69 8.62 -10.92
C ASN A 494 -22.21 8.95 -9.51
N PRO A 495 -21.45 9.69 -8.69
CA PRO A 495 -21.84 9.98 -7.31
C PRO A 495 -22.98 11.01 -7.30
N LYS A 496 -23.98 10.77 -6.46
CA LYS A 496 -25.10 11.66 -6.22
C LYS A 496 -24.95 12.38 -4.88
N ARG A 497 -25.71 13.45 -4.68
CA ARG A 497 -25.71 14.18 -3.43
C ARG A 497 -26.13 13.29 -2.25
N ASP A 498 -27.19 12.49 -2.44
CA ASP A 498 -27.47 11.33 -1.60
C ASP A 498 -26.72 10.14 -2.19
N LEU A 499 -25.75 9.61 -1.45
CA LEU A 499 -24.91 8.52 -1.93
C LEU A 499 -25.69 7.23 -2.22
N ALA A 500 -26.85 7.05 -1.59
CA ALA A 500 -27.73 5.89 -1.83
C ALA A 500 -28.30 5.89 -3.27
N ASP A 501 -28.40 7.07 -3.89
CA ASP A 501 -28.86 7.24 -5.27
C ASP A 501 -27.71 7.15 -6.30
N SER A 502 -26.48 6.95 -5.85
CA SER A 502 -25.32 6.84 -6.73
C SER A 502 -25.37 5.57 -7.56
N VAL A 503 -24.84 5.63 -8.77
CA VAL A 503 -24.93 4.54 -9.76
C VAL A 503 -23.56 4.17 -10.27
N ILE A 504 -23.24 2.89 -10.28
CA ILE A 504 -22.12 2.35 -11.04
C ILE A 504 -22.54 2.37 -12.51
N VAL A 505 -21.98 3.32 -13.28
CA VAL A 505 -22.34 3.54 -14.68
C VAL A 505 -21.57 2.63 -15.63
N LYS A 506 -20.42 2.12 -15.18
CA LYS A 506 -19.63 1.13 -15.86
C LYS A 506 -18.84 0.31 -14.84
N GLN A 507 -18.73 -0.97 -15.09
CA GLN A 507 -17.87 -1.91 -14.37
C GLN A 507 -17.48 -3.05 -15.29
N GLY A 508 -16.48 -3.82 -14.92
CA GLY A 508 -16.03 -4.97 -15.69
C GLY A 508 -14.70 -5.49 -15.15
N TYR A 509 -14.07 -6.34 -15.94
CA TYR A 509 -12.85 -7.04 -15.55
C TYR A 509 -11.76 -6.88 -16.59
N VAL A 510 -10.50 -6.88 -16.11
CA VAL A 510 -9.30 -7.08 -16.94
C VAL A 510 -8.69 -8.42 -16.53
N ALA A 511 -8.53 -9.32 -17.49
CA ALA A 511 -8.03 -10.67 -17.27
C ALA A 511 -7.34 -11.19 -18.53
N VAL A 512 -6.36 -12.07 -18.39
CA VAL A 512 -5.63 -12.66 -19.52
C VAL A 512 -5.58 -14.17 -19.34
N ALA A 513 -6.01 -14.94 -20.34
CA ALA A 513 -5.88 -16.38 -20.31
C ALA A 513 -4.41 -16.79 -20.13
N GLU A 514 -4.15 -17.80 -19.29
CA GLU A 514 -2.82 -18.34 -18.98
C GLU A 514 -1.87 -17.35 -18.26
N ASN A 515 -2.34 -16.12 -17.98
CA ASN A 515 -1.57 -15.10 -17.27
C ASN A 515 -2.42 -14.44 -16.19
N ASN A 516 -1.79 -13.57 -15.41
CA ASN A 516 -2.38 -12.82 -14.31
C ASN A 516 -2.12 -11.33 -14.49
N VAL A 517 -3.01 -10.48 -13.99
CA VAL A 517 -2.83 -9.04 -13.87
C VAL A 517 -3.05 -8.62 -12.42
N LEU A 518 -2.09 -7.85 -11.87
CA LEU A 518 -1.97 -7.61 -10.44
C LEU A 518 -1.82 -6.11 -10.16
N TYR A 519 -2.23 -5.69 -8.96
CA TYR A 519 -1.96 -4.36 -8.40
C TYR A 519 -2.36 -3.22 -9.33
N PRO A 520 -3.67 -3.05 -9.61
CA PRO A 520 -4.14 -1.98 -10.47
C PRO A 520 -3.88 -0.61 -9.85
N SER A 521 -3.46 0.35 -10.66
CA SER A 521 -3.37 1.76 -10.30
C SER A 521 -4.05 2.61 -11.37
N ILE A 522 -5.05 3.43 -11.00
CA ILE A 522 -5.89 4.14 -11.96
C ILE A 522 -5.76 5.65 -11.80
N ALA A 523 -5.56 6.36 -12.90
CA ALA A 523 -5.74 7.79 -12.97
C ALA A 523 -6.46 8.21 -14.25
N VAL A 524 -7.27 9.24 -14.13
CA VAL A 524 -8.15 9.73 -15.21
C VAL A 524 -7.95 11.23 -15.36
N THR A 525 -7.80 11.68 -16.59
CA THR A 525 -7.69 13.11 -16.94
C THR A 525 -9.05 13.81 -16.80
N PRO A 526 -9.09 15.16 -16.74
CA PRO A 526 -10.35 15.90 -16.72
C PRO A 526 -11.26 15.61 -17.92
N GLY A 527 -10.69 15.14 -19.04
CA GLY A 527 -11.44 14.71 -20.22
C GLY A 527 -12.15 13.36 -20.07
N GLY A 528 -11.97 12.65 -18.97
CA GLY A 528 -12.59 11.34 -18.74
C GLY A 528 -11.88 10.17 -19.45
N LEU A 529 -10.67 10.39 -19.94
CA LEU A 529 -9.79 9.36 -20.48
C LEU A 529 -8.72 9.02 -19.46
N GLY A 530 -8.48 7.75 -19.22
CA GLY A 530 -7.58 7.30 -18.16
C GLY A 530 -6.69 6.14 -18.58
N ILE A 531 -5.74 5.87 -17.70
CA ILE A 531 -4.85 4.69 -17.75
C ILE A 531 -4.96 3.95 -16.43
N MET A 532 -4.97 2.63 -16.52
CA MET A 532 -4.80 1.75 -15.37
C MET A 532 -3.50 0.96 -15.55
N GLY A 533 -2.50 1.24 -14.70
CA GLY A 533 -1.24 0.51 -14.61
C GLY A 533 -1.43 -0.80 -13.85
N MET A 534 -0.56 -1.79 -14.11
CA MET A 534 -0.60 -3.10 -13.46
C MET A 534 0.70 -3.87 -13.68
N THR A 535 0.91 -4.95 -12.93
CA THR A 535 1.89 -5.99 -13.29
C THR A 535 1.19 -7.09 -14.08
N LEU A 536 1.75 -7.47 -15.24
CA LEU A 536 1.37 -8.65 -16.04
C LEU A 536 2.40 -9.76 -15.80
N THR A 537 1.94 -10.96 -15.40
CA THR A 537 2.80 -12.14 -15.20
C THR A 537 2.05 -13.43 -15.50
N GLY A 538 2.74 -14.55 -15.73
CA GLY A 538 2.10 -15.84 -15.96
C GLY A 538 2.93 -16.78 -16.84
N GLU A 539 2.28 -17.70 -17.51
CA GLU A 539 2.99 -18.73 -18.28
C GLU A 539 3.87 -18.15 -19.40
N HIS A 540 3.46 -17.00 -19.96
CA HIS A 540 4.13 -16.40 -21.11
C HIS A 540 4.93 -15.14 -20.78
N HIS A 541 4.70 -14.55 -19.60
CA HIS A 541 5.30 -13.28 -19.21
C HIS A 541 5.99 -13.38 -17.86
N TYR A 542 7.22 -12.90 -17.79
CA TYR A 542 7.84 -12.51 -16.52
C TYR A 542 7.10 -11.31 -15.94
N PRO A 543 7.23 -11.03 -14.62
CA PRO A 543 6.60 -9.86 -14.03
C PRO A 543 6.99 -8.58 -14.77
N SER A 544 6.02 -8.01 -15.49
CA SER A 544 6.18 -6.94 -16.48
C SER A 544 5.33 -5.73 -16.11
N ALA A 545 5.85 -4.53 -16.27
CA ALA A 545 5.07 -3.31 -16.14
C ALA A 545 4.13 -3.16 -17.35
N ALA A 546 2.83 -3.12 -17.10
CA ALA A 546 1.80 -3.07 -18.12
C ALA A 546 0.72 -2.03 -17.80
N TYR A 547 -0.11 -1.70 -18.79
CA TYR A 547 -1.21 -0.77 -18.62
C TYR A 547 -2.35 -1.05 -19.60
N VAL A 548 -3.51 -0.47 -19.31
CA VAL A 548 -4.70 -0.49 -20.16
C VAL A 548 -5.35 0.89 -20.17
N HIS A 549 -5.88 1.30 -21.33
CA HIS A 549 -6.74 2.48 -21.42
C HIS A 549 -8.09 2.21 -20.75
N ILE A 550 -8.64 3.23 -20.10
CA ILE A 550 -9.96 3.17 -19.49
C ILE A 550 -10.73 4.46 -19.74
N ASP A 551 -12.00 4.32 -20.08
CA ASP A 551 -12.96 5.42 -20.21
C ASP A 551 -14.35 4.99 -19.71
N ALA A 552 -15.35 5.84 -19.90
CA ALA A 552 -16.72 5.51 -19.53
C ALA A 552 -17.33 4.35 -20.34
N GLY A 553 -16.71 3.95 -21.43
CA GLY A 553 -17.10 2.78 -22.26
C GLY A 553 -16.47 1.47 -21.77
N GLY A 554 -15.39 1.56 -20.98
CA GLY A 554 -14.68 0.39 -20.43
C GLY A 554 -13.19 0.42 -20.69
N THR A 555 -12.56 -0.76 -20.79
CA THR A 555 -11.11 -0.93 -20.96
C THR A 555 -10.76 -1.42 -22.36
N GLY A 556 -9.58 -1.02 -22.85
CA GLY A 556 -8.99 -1.46 -24.12
C GLY A 556 -8.14 -2.73 -24.00
N ALA A 557 -7.20 -2.90 -24.94
CA ALA A 557 -6.17 -3.94 -24.87
C ALA A 557 -5.10 -3.59 -23.82
N ILE A 558 -4.41 -4.62 -23.31
CA ILE A 558 -3.28 -4.44 -22.40
C ILE A 558 -2.03 -4.14 -23.23
N HIS A 559 -1.27 -3.17 -22.78
CA HIS A 559 0.01 -2.77 -23.36
C HIS A 559 1.14 -3.06 -22.38
N ILE A 560 2.29 -3.52 -22.85
CA ILE A 560 3.47 -3.79 -22.03
C ILE A 560 4.41 -2.58 -22.14
N ALA A 561 4.51 -1.79 -21.08
CA ALA A 561 5.41 -0.64 -21.01
C ALA A 561 6.88 -1.07 -20.87
N SER A 562 7.12 -2.15 -20.10
CA SER A 562 8.43 -2.79 -19.96
C SER A 562 8.25 -4.28 -19.69
N ALA A 563 8.80 -5.13 -20.55
CA ALA A 563 8.76 -6.57 -20.33
C ALA A 563 9.76 -6.97 -19.22
N GLY A 564 9.31 -7.82 -18.31
CA GLY A 564 10.17 -8.45 -17.32
C GLY A 564 11.25 -9.32 -17.98
N VAL A 565 12.41 -9.43 -17.35
CA VAL A 565 13.58 -10.13 -17.90
C VAL A 565 13.87 -11.48 -17.21
N GLY A 566 13.16 -11.78 -16.13
CA GLY A 566 13.26 -13.01 -15.36
C GLY A 566 12.15 -13.12 -14.33
N PRO A 567 12.02 -14.28 -13.65
CA PRO A 567 11.11 -14.42 -12.54
C PRO A 567 11.55 -13.54 -11.35
N GLN A 568 10.64 -13.28 -10.44
CA GLN A 568 10.96 -12.75 -9.12
C GLN A 568 11.86 -13.77 -8.41
N ASP A 569 12.93 -13.29 -7.80
CA ASP A 569 13.93 -14.10 -7.10
C ASP A 569 14.33 -13.35 -5.82
N GLY A 570 13.34 -13.05 -4.99
CA GLY A 570 13.45 -12.32 -3.77
C GLY A 570 13.40 -13.20 -2.53
N PHE A 571 13.89 -12.68 -1.40
CA PHE A 571 14.03 -13.47 -0.18
C PHE A 571 12.69 -13.87 0.45
N THR A 572 11.63 -13.07 0.27
CA THR A 572 10.29 -13.38 0.81
C THR A 572 9.67 -14.63 0.18
N GLU A 573 10.21 -15.09 -0.94
CA GLU A 573 9.76 -16.29 -1.64
C GLU A 573 10.25 -17.59 -0.98
N TYR A 574 11.37 -17.54 -0.27
CA TYR A 574 12.10 -18.74 0.13
C TYR A 574 12.00 -19.06 1.62
N ARG A 575 11.66 -20.31 1.94
CA ARG A 575 11.59 -20.84 3.32
C ARG A 575 12.90 -20.73 4.10
N ALA A 576 14.01 -20.55 3.38
CA ALA A 576 15.29 -20.30 3.99
C ALA A 576 15.29 -19.02 4.85
N PHE A 577 14.46 -18.05 4.51
CA PHE A 577 14.33 -16.77 5.19
C PHE A 577 13.09 -16.72 6.08
N ASP A 578 11.96 -17.32 5.65
CA ASP A 578 10.71 -17.36 6.41
C ASP A 578 10.18 -18.79 6.55
N LYS A 579 9.54 -19.08 7.70
CA LYS A 579 8.88 -20.38 7.93
C LYS A 579 7.63 -20.55 7.08
N ASN A 580 6.96 -19.44 6.74
CA ASN A 580 5.80 -19.40 5.89
C ASN A 580 6.07 -18.45 4.71
N PRO A 581 6.86 -18.88 3.73
CA PRO A 581 7.20 -18.03 2.61
C PRO A 581 5.93 -17.64 1.86
N ARG A 582 5.76 -16.36 1.70
CA ARG A 582 4.75 -15.75 0.84
C ARG A 582 5.52 -14.78 -0.05
N PRO A 583 5.70 -15.12 -1.31
CA PRO A 583 6.42 -14.23 -2.23
C PRO A 583 5.72 -12.89 -2.27
N ARG A 584 6.33 -11.85 -1.68
CA ARG A 584 5.76 -10.51 -1.63
C ARG A 584 5.95 -9.84 -2.98
N TRP A 585 4.86 -9.28 -3.50
CA TRP A 585 4.87 -8.52 -4.75
C TRP A 585 3.85 -7.39 -4.65
N GLY A 586 4.26 -6.12 -4.88
CA GLY A 586 3.40 -4.96 -4.69
C GLY A 586 3.05 -4.72 -3.22
N ASP A 587 2.17 -4.08 -2.88
CA ASP A 587 1.05 -3.81 -2.02
C ASP A 587 0.19 -2.78 -2.73
N TYR A 588 0.81 -1.88 -3.49
CA TYR A 588 0.15 -0.96 -4.43
C TYR A 588 1.08 -0.54 -5.57
N GLY A 589 0.50 -0.11 -6.70
CA GLY A 589 1.11 0.72 -7.72
C GLY A 589 0.59 2.14 -7.63
N MET A 590 1.08 3.06 -8.45
CA MET A 590 0.57 4.42 -8.49
C MET A 590 0.33 4.90 -9.91
N ALA A 591 -0.74 5.67 -10.08
CA ALA A 591 -1.05 6.39 -11.31
C ALA A 591 -1.41 7.84 -11.00
N VAL A 592 -0.97 8.77 -11.82
CA VAL A 592 -1.18 10.22 -11.65
C VAL A 592 -1.52 10.87 -12.98
N ALA A 593 -2.62 11.61 -13.04
CA ALA A 593 -2.94 12.45 -14.20
C ALA A 593 -2.15 13.77 -14.12
N ASP A 594 -1.44 14.10 -15.20
CA ASP A 594 -0.72 15.37 -15.36
C ASP A 594 -1.09 15.98 -16.71
N GLY A 595 -1.96 16.97 -16.68
CA GLY A 595 -2.54 17.58 -17.87
C GLY A 595 -3.34 16.57 -18.72
N ALA A 596 -2.90 16.34 -19.94
CA ALA A 596 -3.52 15.40 -20.88
C ALA A 596 -2.88 14.00 -20.87
N THR A 597 -1.92 13.74 -20.01
CA THR A 597 -1.22 12.47 -19.90
C THR A 597 -1.41 11.82 -18.54
N VAL A 598 -1.17 10.54 -18.45
CA VAL A 598 -1.13 9.78 -17.18
C VAL A 598 0.25 9.18 -17.01
N TRP A 599 0.77 9.31 -15.80
CA TRP A 599 1.99 8.67 -15.36
C TRP A 599 1.65 7.47 -14.49
N ILE A 600 2.37 6.38 -14.67
CA ILE A 600 2.23 5.16 -13.87
C ILE A 600 3.59 4.71 -13.34
N ALA A 601 3.59 4.15 -12.14
CA ALA A 601 4.70 3.40 -11.58
C ALA A 601 4.21 1.98 -11.28
N SER A 602 4.83 1.00 -11.94
CA SER A 602 4.49 -0.42 -11.78
C SER A 602 5.74 -1.21 -11.42
N GLU A 603 5.58 -2.19 -10.52
CA GLU A 603 6.64 -3.12 -10.20
C GLU A 603 6.86 -4.12 -11.34
N SER A 604 8.13 -4.42 -11.60
CA SER A 604 8.58 -5.37 -12.62
C SER A 604 9.93 -5.99 -12.25
N THR A 605 10.27 -7.11 -12.86
CA THR A 605 11.60 -7.68 -12.73
C THR A 605 12.49 -7.14 -13.86
N GLU A 606 13.34 -6.18 -13.54
CA GLU A 606 14.27 -5.57 -14.51
C GLU A 606 15.67 -6.17 -14.44
N GLN A 607 15.91 -7.12 -13.54
CA GLN A 607 17.20 -7.74 -13.32
C GLN A 607 17.09 -9.26 -13.33
N SER A 608 17.91 -9.89 -14.17
CA SER A 608 18.10 -11.33 -14.18
C SER A 608 19.55 -11.64 -14.51
N CYS A 609 20.08 -12.69 -13.89
CA CYS A 609 21.42 -13.18 -14.22
C CYS A 609 21.50 -14.69 -13.97
N THR A 610 22.53 -15.32 -14.50
CA THR A 610 22.83 -16.73 -14.23
C THR A 610 23.43 -16.90 -12.83
N PHE A 611 23.38 -18.13 -12.31
CA PHE A 611 24.04 -18.47 -11.04
C PHE A 611 25.54 -18.12 -11.06
N ALA A 612 26.21 -18.34 -12.19
CA ALA A 612 27.64 -17.99 -12.35
C ALA A 612 27.89 -16.48 -12.24
N GLN A 613 27.01 -15.66 -12.82
CA GLN A 613 27.08 -14.19 -12.68
C GLN A 613 26.76 -13.72 -11.27
N TYR A 614 25.79 -14.35 -10.62
CA TYR A 614 25.41 -14.06 -9.24
C TYR A 614 26.56 -14.36 -8.25
N THR A 615 27.27 -15.46 -8.44
CA THR A 615 28.41 -15.86 -7.62
C THR A 615 29.76 -15.29 -8.11
N ALA A 616 29.77 -14.47 -9.17
CA ALA A 616 30.97 -13.82 -9.65
C ALA A 616 31.61 -12.95 -8.55
N GLY A 617 32.95 -12.95 -8.47
CA GLY A 617 33.68 -12.21 -7.43
C GLY A 617 33.78 -12.90 -6.08
N VAL A 618 33.17 -14.08 -5.89
CA VAL A 618 33.42 -14.91 -4.71
C VAL A 618 34.80 -15.52 -4.82
N SER A 619 35.66 -15.24 -3.85
CA SER A 619 37.00 -15.81 -3.75
C SER A 619 37.33 -16.08 -2.29
N ALA A 620 38.44 -16.75 -2.04
CA ALA A 620 38.93 -17.00 -0.68
C ALA A 620 39.17 -15.70 0.14
N THR A 621 39.29 -14.56 -0.54
CA THR A 621 39.65 -13.27 0.08
C THR A 621 38.63 -12.17 -0.13
N SER A 622 37.59 -12.37 -0.96
CA SER A 622 36.62 -11.32 -1.30
C SER A 622 35.25 -11.90 -1.63
N THR A 623 34.21 -11.22 -1.13
CA THR A 623 32.80 -11.46 -1.49
C THR A 623 32.15 -10.22 -2.12
N GLY A 624 32.93 -9.21 -2.46
CA GLY A 624 32.46 -7.85 -2.76
C GLY A 624 31.52 -7.69 -3.95
N ALA A 625 31.48 -8.68 -4.87
CA ALA A 625 30.59 -8.65 -6.03
C ALA A 625 29.44 -9.68 -5.92
N PHE A 626 29.38 -10.43 -4.82
CA PHE A 626 28.39 -11.48 -4.61
C PHE A 626 26.97 -10.93 -4.72
N GLY A 627 26.14 -11.61 -5.52
CA GLY A 627 24.74 -11.29 -5.71
C GLY A 627 24.43 -10.05 -6.54
N SER A 628 25.45 -9.26 -6.93
CA SER A 628 25.22 -7.97 -7.60
C SER A 628 24.82 -8.08 -9.08
N CYS A 629 25.09 -9.20 -9.74
CA CYS A 629 24.79 -9.42 -11.17
C CYS A 629 25.26 -8.26 -12.08
N GLY A 630 26.49 -7.75 -11.85
CA GLY A 630 27.00 -6.60 -12.57
C GLY A 630 26.59 -5.25 -11.99
N GLY A 631 26.06 -5.21 -10.78
CA GLY A 631 25.72 -3.97 -10.07
C GLY A 631 24.25 -3.53 -10.23
N THR A 632 23.37 -4.43 -10.63
CA THR A 632 21.97 -4.11 -10.95
C THR A 632 20.97 -4.66 -9.94
N ARG A 633 21.31 -5.69 -9.15
CA ARG A 633 20.49 -6.24 -8.06
C ARG A 633 21.31 -6.38 -6.79
N THR A 634 20.67 -6.82 -5.72
CA THR A 634 21.34 -7.31 -4.52
C THR A 634 21.34 -8.84 -4.46
N SER A 635 21.96 -9.41 -3.42
CA SER A 635 21.91 -10.85 -3.19
C SER A 635 20.50 -11.34 -2.84
N LEU A 636 19.65 -10.49 -2.22
CA LEU A 636 18.37 -10.90 -1.66
C LEU A 636 17.15 -10.62 -2.56
N ALA A 637 17.23 -9.72 -3.55
CA ALA A 637 16.08 -9.44 -4.41
C ALA A 637 16.45 -8.82 -5.77
N ASN A 638 15.50 -8.87 -6.71
CA ASN A 638 15.66 -8.40 -8.08
C ASN A 638 14.48 -7.57 -8.59
N TRP A 639 13.58 -7.12 -7.72
CA TRP A 639 12.51 -6.22 -8.12
C TRP A 639 13.02 -4.83 -8.48
N ALA A 640 12.29 -4.18 -9.37
CA ALA A 640 12.45 -2.79 -9.75
C ALA A 640 11.09 -2.16 -10.05
N THR A 641 11.04 -0.84 -10.08
CA THR A 641 9.89 -0.09 -10.54
C THR A 641 10.12 0.46 -11.95
N ARG A 642 9.03 0.58 -12.70
CA ARG A 642 9.03 1.18 -14.02
C ARG A 642 8.13 2.39 -14.06
N ILE A 643 8.67 3.56 -14.37
CA ILE A 643 7.92 4.79 -14.53
C ILE A 643 7.61 5.00 -16.01
N SER A 644 6.34 5.22 -16.33
CA SER A 644 5.90 5.39 -17.72
C SER A 644 4.91 6.55 -17.83
N GLN A 645 5.05 7.37 -18.88
CA GLN A 645 4.12 8.42 -19.28
C GLN A 645 3.33 7.93 -20.50
N VAL A 646 2.02 7.98 -20.43
CA VAL A 646 1.10 7.46 -21.44
C VAL A 646 0.09 8.53 -21.81
N THR A 647 -0.26 8.61 -23.09
CA THR A 647 -1.41 9.40 -23.57
C THR A 647 -2.65 8.53 -23.53
N PRO A 648 -3.67 8.84 -22.71
CA PRO A 648 -4.87 8.02 -22.59
C PRO A 648 -5.82 8.18 -23.78
#